data_8d777d1ffda2adc0a10d70534b76d2e7
#
_entry.id   8d777d1ffda2adc0a10d70534b76d2e7
#
_cell.length_a   1.000
_cell.length_b   1.000
_cell.length_c   1.000
_cell.angle_alpha   90.00
_cell.angle_beta   90.00
_cell.angle_gamma   90.00
#
_symmetry.space_group_name_H-M   'P 1'
#
loop_
_entity.id
_entity.type
_entity.pdbx_description
1 polymer ?
#
loop_
_entity_poly.entity_id
_entity_poly.type
_entity_poly.pdbx_seq_one_letter_code
_entity_poly.pdbx_strand_id
1 'polypeptide(L)'
;MKLKRIYIENYKTYRNLDLNLEVTADRPIILIGGANGCGKTTLFDAIYHALYGLKITNKRQFEEIFNSGMKNECGIEGKSIKLEITFSGVVLGQETPYRLCRAYLFSGGRVLESVELNMNGNKYTYGSGSTAIQRSTNEAIVNKIISANLPAELSNYFLFDAMKTSDLVKEEQINKLIMKNINSVMGFNKYTQLENAASAYLAEKKAERLENENLRAEYTKLTKQKVEMEKELAGLNDEYNEALNYANDHKQQYEQLKDGRNSDEVIRDKMRQIEESINGYHAKEKDYRQDAEAVSKELELKVFMPKLANVISTEVELILNEKEEVASARGNVLNDQQIEKITQEVVRLIEEKYPQIGEVPISEIVTEIKRAQDDSEECNDKYGYLSDKDTAVLKNLVQQSYSNPYLALGERRENLNLELEEMPKKMEQLEEYKRALSGSDYSIIELYEANDRKIGELKTKMADKKTAIKELEKKISTYDYDMPQVPDPQYDMLCKLPNFFKTLSRKLLQAKKANIERMMKEQLNINLVIYAGYIGRVELSANDSDEISFKMFHKNGNEIYLSQLNAGAKQTVMQVLLKVLYELGDYDPPVMIDTVMGVLDKESREVIINRYFPDLAHQTILLSTDTEITTETDFKKIVAYVARTYTLHRDQEQQCTTVSEDYFGLQIYDF
;
A
#
# COMPACT_ATOMS: atom_id res chain seq x y z
N MET A 1 24.39 13.77 -6.82
CA MET A 1 23.71 14.86 -7.60
C MET A 1 23.93 16.18 -6.91
N LYS A 2 24.31 17.27 -7.63
CA LYS A 2 24.45 18.62 -7.05
C LYS A 2 23.57 19.59 -7.84
N LEU A 3 22.68 20.30 -7.16
CA LEU A 3 21.87 21.35 -7.78
C LEU A 3 22.73 22.61 -7.98
N LYS A 4 22.65 23.20 -9.17
CA LYS A 4 23.42 24.42 -9.48
C LYS A 4 22.54 25.65 -9.61
N ARG A 5 21.34 25.50 -10.20
CA ARG A 5 20.43 26.63 -10.44
C ARG A 5 19.00 26.14 -10.53
N ILE A 6 18.07 26.90 -10.02
CA ILE A 6 16.63 26.75 -10.27
C ILE A 6 16.09 28.03 -10.88
N TYR A 7 15.34 27.92 -12.00
CA TYR A 7 14.61 29.03 -12.62
C TYR A 7 13.14 28.66 -12.72
N ILE A 8 12.29 29.54 -12.23
CA ILE A 8 10.85 29.36 -12.13
C ILE A 8 10.15 30.53 -12.77
N GLU A 9 9.19 30.26 -13.66
CA GLU A 9 8.37 31.29 -14.30
C GLU A 9 6.88 30.94 -14.23
N ASN A 10 6.06 31.88 -13.78
CA ASN A 10 4.61 31.81 -13.68
C ASN A 10 4.06 30.60 -12.86
N TYR A 11 4.77 30.21 -11.82
CA TYR A 11 4.40 29.05 -11.00
C TYR A 11 3.95 29.48 -9.60
N LYS A 12 2.69 29.23 -9.26
CA LYS A 12 2.06 29.58 -7.97
C LYS A 12 2.38 31.03 -7.54
N THR A 13 3.18 31.20 -6.48
CA THR A 13 3.57 32.52 -5.96
C THR A 13 4.68 33.20 -6.77
N TYR A 14 5.37 32.44 -7.62
CA TYR A 14 6.50 32.97 -8.38
C TYR A 14 6.08 33.43 -9.78
N ARG A 15 6.27 34.72 -10.05
CA ARG A 15 6.19 35.26 -11.41
C ARG A 15 7.49 34.99 -12.17
N ASN A 16 8.62 35.28 -11.52
CA ASN A 16 9.95 34.96 -11.99
C ASN A 16 10.88 34.77 -10.79
N LEU A 17 11.57 33.67 -10.70
CA LEU A 17 12.57 33.39 -9.67
C LEU A 17 13.78 32.72 -10.31
N ASP A 18 14.97 33.19 -9.98
CA ASP A 18 16.24 32.64 -10.41
C ASP A 18 17.19 32.55 -9.22
N LEU A 19 17.54 31.33 -8.79
CA LEU A 19 18.41 31.09 -7.66
C LEU A 19 19.64 30.29 -8.08
N ASN A 20 20.82 30.79 -7.69
CA ASN A 20 22.04 30.01 -7.74
C ASN A 20 22.13 29.12 -6.50
N LEU A 21 22.25 27.81 -6.71
CA LEU A 21 22.30 26.78 -5.65
C LEU A 21 23.68 26.16 -5.53
N GLU A 22 24.74 26.77 -6.07
CA GLU A 22 26.09 26.23 -5.97
C GLU A 22 26.67 26.41 -4.56
N VAL A 23 27.30 25.37 -4.06
CA VAL A 23 27.96 25.28 -2.76
C VAL A 23 29.41 24.86 -2.91
N THR A 24 30.19 25.07 -1.86
CA THR A 24 31.59 24.57 -1.75
C THR A 24 31.68 23.47 -0.71
N ALA A 25 32.76 22.68 -0.70
CA ALA A 25 32.94 21.63 0.28
C ALA A 25 32.98 22.16 1.73
N ASP A 26 33.55 23.34 1.94
CA ASP A 26 33.64 23.97 3.26
C ASP A 26 32.34 24.68 3.68
N ARG A 27 31.49 25.02 2.72
CA ARG A 27 30.22 25.70 2.92
C ARG A 27 29.08 24.95 2.17
N PRO A 28 28.59 23.85 2.75
CA PRO A 28 27.60 22.99 2.07
C PRO A 28 26.15 23.49 2.19
N ILE A 29 25.90 24.61 2.90
CA ILE A 29 24.55 25.05 3.23
C ILE A 29 24.12 26.22 2.38
N ILE A 30 22.87 26.19 1.89
CA ILE A 30 22.12 27.32 1.34
C ILE A 30 20.99 27.60 2.31
N LEU A 31 20.90 28.82 2.79
CA LEU A 31 19.89 29.25 3.74
C LEU A 31 18.87 30.18 3.05
N ILE A 32 17.62 29.77 3.02
CA ILE A 32 16.52 30.53 2.39
C ILE A 32 15.50 30.90 3.46
N GLY A 33 15.47 32.19 3.81
CA GLY A 33 14.55 32.75 4.75
C GLY A 33 13.25 33.22 4.09
N GLY A 34 12.20 33.34 4.89
CA GLY A 34 10.95 33.98 4.48
C GLY A 34 9.85 33.80 5.51
N ALA A 35 9.00 34.79 5.64
CA ALA A 35 7.82 34.71 6.49
C ALA A 35 6.85 33.61 6.00
N ASN A 36 5.87 33.26 6.84
CA ASN A 36 4.86 32.29 6.43
C ASN A 36 4.06 32.84 5.23
N GLY A 37 3.82 31.99 4.23
CA GLY A 37 3.14 32.38 3.00
C GLY A 37 4.01 33.05 1.93
N CYS A 38 5.31 33.29 2.16
CA CYS A 38 6.24 33.85 1.17
C CYS A 38 6.68 32.86 0.07
N GLY A 39 6.23 31.60 0.10
CA GLY A 39 6.48 30.66 -0.98
C GLY A 39 7.61 29.67 -0.73
N LYS A 40 8.09 29.48 0.49
CA LYS A 40 9.10 28.45 0.85
C LYS A 40 8.70 27.07 0.37
N THR A 41 7.55 26.57 0.78
CA THR A 41 7.00 25.27 0.34
C THR A 41 6.74 25.25 -1.17
N THR A 42 6.39 26.41 -1.77
CA THR A 42 6.24 26.52 -3.22
C THR A 42 7.57 26.31 -3.96
N LEU A 43 8.69 26.77 -3.41
CA LEU A 43 10.03 26.52 -3.96
C LEU A 43 10.39 25.04 -3.86
N PHE A 44 10.08 24.42 -2.73
CA PHE A 44 10.22 22.99 -2.53
C PHE A 44 9.44 22.19 -3.60
N ASP A 45 8.14 22.49 -3.78
CA ASP A 45 7.30 21.89 -4.82
C ASP A 45 7.86 22.13 -6.23
N ALA A 46 8.40 23.33 -6.50
CA ALA A 46 8.94 23.69 -7.82
C ALA A 46 10.16 22.84 -8.18
N ILE A 47 11.06 22.58 -7.24
CA ILE A 47 12.21 21.67 -7.45
C ILE A 47 11.73 20.26 -7.73
N TYR A 48 10.77 19.77 -6.95
CA TYR A 48 10.16 18.46 -7.15
C TYR A 48 9.53 18.34 -8.56
N HIS A 49 8.71 19.32 -8.93
CA HIS A 49 8.02 19.31 -10.23
C HIS A 49 8.96 19.58 -11.42
N ALA A 50 10.06 20.29 -11.22
CA ALA A 50 11.10 20.44 -12.24
C ALA A 50 11.74 19.08 -12.57
N LEU A 51 11.96 18.23 -11.57
CA LEU A 51 12.54 16.90 -11.76
C LEU A 51 11.51 15.90 -12.31
N TYR A 52 10.33 15.79 -11.68
CA TYR A 52 9.38 14.70 -11.98
C TYR A 52 8.17 15.09 -12.80
N GLY A 53 7.99 16.39 -13.08
CA GLY A 53 6.90 16.92 -13.88
C GLY A 53 5.63 17.23 -13.11
N LEU A 54 4.72 17.95 -13.77
CA LEU A 54 3.40 18.32 -13.27
C LEU A 54 2.33 17.48 -13.96
N LYS A 55 1.38 16.94 -13.22
CA LYS A 55 0.22 16.24 -13.79
C LYS A 55 -0.91 17.27 -14.02
N ILE A 56 -0.83 18.05 -15.11
CA ILE A 56 -1.83 19.03 -15.49
C ILE A 56 -2.53 18.57 -16.76
N THR A 57 -3.83 18.28 -16.70
CA THR A 57 -4.59 17.78 -17.85
C THR A 57 -5.68 18.73 -18.32
N ASN A 58 -6.12 19.65 -17.47
CA ASN A 58 -7.26 20.53 -17.76
C ASN A 58 -7.00 22.00 -17.36
N LYS A 59 -7.90 22.88 -17.81
CA LYS A 59 -7.83 24.32 -17.57
C LYS A 59 -7.79 24.65 -16.08
N ARG A 60 -8.65 24.02 -15.26
CA ARG A 60 -8.75 24.29 -13.84
C ARG A 60 -7.43 24.01 -13.11
N GLN A 61 -6.82 22.85 -13.35
CA GLN A 61 -5.53 22.48 -12.77
C GLN A 61 -4.40 23.44 -13.20
N PHE A 62 -4.43 23.91 -14.46
CA PHE A 62 -3.48 24.91 -14.92
C PHE A 62 -3.68 26.23 -14.16
N GLU A 63 -4.92 26.70 -14.03
CA GLU A 63 -5.26 27.95 -13.31
C GLU A 63 -4.88 27.91 -11.82
N GLU A 64 -4.98 26.76 -11.17
CA GLU A 64 -4.60 26.59 -9.77
C GLU A 64 -3.09 26.69 -9.54
N ILE A 65 -2.29 26.33 -10.56
CA ILE A 65 -0.82 26.34 -10.49
C ILE A 65 -0.21 27.60 -11.11
N PHE A 66 -0.89 28.22 -12.07
CA PHE A 66 -0.42 29.43 -12.73
C PHE A 66 -0.44 30.64 -11.77
N ASN A 67 0.55 31.51 -11.88
CA ASN A 67 0.68 32.67 -11.01
C ASN A 67 -0.57 33.59 -11.05
N SER A 68 -1.15 33.88 -9.88
CA SER A 68 -2.41 34.59 -9.78
C SER A 68 -2.30 36.07 -10.23
N GLY A 69 -1.17 36.74 -9.98
CA GLY A 69 -0.93 38.09 -10.46
C GLY A 69 -0.91 38.16 -11.98
N MET A 70 -0.18 37.27 -12.62
CA MET A 70 -0.13 37.17 -14.10
C MET A 70 -1.48 36.75 -14.68
N LYS A 71 -2.22 35.87 -14.02
CA LYS A 71 -3.58 35.49 -14.42
C LYS A 71 -4.51 36.70 -14.46
N ASN A 72 -4.45 37.56 -13.43
CA ASN A 72 -5.29 38.75 -13.33
C ASN A 72 -4.90 39.82 -14.36
N GLU A 73 -3.60 39.99 -14.62
CA GLU A 73 -3.08 41.00 -15.57
C GLU A 73 -3.32 40.63 -17.03
N CYS A 74 -3.06 39.40 -17.41
CA CYS A 74 -2.94 38.98 -18.83
C CYS A 74 -3.81 37.78 -19.20
N GLY A 75 -4.54 37.16 -18.28
CA GLY A 75 -5.22 35.91 -18.49
C GLY A 75 -4.22 34.71 -18.64
N ILE A 76 -4.73 33.58 -19.04
CA ILE A 76 -3.92 32.35 -19.16
C ILE A 76 -3.68 31.88 -20.59
N GLU A 77 -4.47 32.36 -21.58
CA GLU A 77 -4.35 31.91 -22.98
C GLU A 77 -3.02 32.35 -23.59
N GLY A 78 -2.32 31.39 -24.19
CA GLY A 78 -0.99 31.61 -24.74
C GLY A 78 0.13 31.80 -23.71
N LYS A 79 -0.16 31.54 -22.42
CA LYS A 79 0.82 31.64 -21.32
C LYS A 79 1.36 30.28 -20.92
N SER A 80 2.59 30.28 -20.39
CA SER A 80 3.26 29.04 -19.96
C SER A 80 3.75 29.13 -18.52
N ILE A 81 3.73 27.99 -17.84
CA ILE A 81 4.49 27.74 -16.62
C ILE A 81 5.82 27.13 -17.05
N LYS A 82 6.95 27.64 -16.56
CA LYS A 82 8.26 27.10 -16.86
C LYS A 82 9.03 26.78 -15.58
N LEU A 83 9.55 25.57 -15.51
CA LEU A 83 10.42 25.11 -14.44
C LEU A 83 11.71 24.58 -15.07
N GLU A 84 12.84 25.18 -14.71
CA GLU A 84 14.15 24.79 -15.24
C GLU A 84 15.12 24.55 -14.08
N ILE A 85 15.75 23.39 -14.07
CA ILE A 85 16.74 23.02 -13.06
C ILE A 85 18.04 22.61 -13.75
N THR A 86 19.15 23.19 -13.25
CA THR A 86 20.50 22.81 -13.67
C THR A 86 21.16 22.05 -12.53
N PHE A 87 21.70 20.88 -12.82
CA PHE A 87 22.37 20.04 -11.86
C PHE A 87 23.56 19.29 -12.47
N SER A 88 24.46 18.81 -11.65
CA SER A 88 25.45 17.82 -12.05
C SER A 88 25.20 16.48 -11.39
N GLY A 89 25.48 15.41 -12.13
CA GLY A 89 25.36 14.04 -11.63
C GLY A 89 26.53 13.20 -12.07
N VAL A 90 26.75 12.08 -11.41
CA VAL A 90 27.82 11.15 -11.75
C VAL A 90 27.27 10.04 -12.63
N VAL A 91 27.79 9.94 -13.86
CA VAL A 91 27.47 8.83 -14.79
C VAL A 91 28.79 8.13 -15.13
N LEU A 92 28.88 6.85 -14.85
CA LEU A 92 30.09 6.04 -15.07
C LEU A 92 31.35 6.63 -14.45
N GLY A 93 31.23 7.28 -13.29
CA GLY A 93 32.36 7.88 -12.56
C GLY A 93 32.76 9.28 -13.07
N GLN A 94 32.07 9.85 -14.06
CA GLN A 94 32.32 11.21 -14.55
C GLN A 94 31.18 12.15 -14.16
N GLU A 95 31.53 13.30 -13.58
CA GLU A 95 30.57 14.37 -13.30
C GLU A 95 30.09 15.01 -14.62
N THR A 96 28.79 14.93 -14.85
CA THR A 96 28.14 15.42 -16.09
C THR A 96 27.13 16.51 -15.73
N PRO A 97 27.19 17.69 -16.39
CA PRO A 97 26.20 18.74 -16.21
C PRO A 97 24.92 18.45 -17.01
N TYR A 98 23.78 18.69 -16.37
CA TYR A 98 22.46 18.57 -16.94
C TYR A 98 21.66 19.87 -16.77
N ARG A 99 20.87 20.22 -17.81
CA ARG A 99 19.87 21.27 -17.73
C ARG A 99 18.53 20.69 -18.16
N LEU A 100 17.60 20.58 -17.25
CA LEU A 100 16.25 20.07 -17.47
C LEU A 100 15.27 21.23 -17.43
N CYS A 101 14.51 21.43 -18.50
CA CYS A 101 13.47 22.44 -18.62
C CYS A 101 12.14 21.77 -18.93
N ARG A 102 11.11 22.09 -18.14
CA ARG A 102 9.73 21.70 -18.37
C ARG A 102 8.88 22.93 -18.54
N ALA A 103 8.13 22.97 -19.63
CA ALA A 103 7.20 24.05 -19.93
C ALA A 103 5.81 23.50 -20.19
N TYR A 104 4.80 24.15 -19.62
CA TYR A 104 3.39 23.83 -19.75
C TYR A 104 2.67 25.02 -20.33
N LEU A 105 2.34 24.98 -21.61
CA LEU A 105 1.66 26.05 -22.34
C LEU A 105 0.15 25.78 -22.34
N PHE A 106 -0.66 26.77 -21.93
CA PHE A 106 -2.09 26.69 -22.11
C PHE A 106 -2.49 27.36 -23.43
N SER A 107 -3.05 26.60 -24.36
CA SER A 107 -3.49 27.10 -25.64
C SER A 107 -4.66 26.30 -26.21
N GLY A 108 -5.65 26.99 -26.75
CA GLY A 108 -6.83 26.34 -27.33
C GLY A 108 -7.61 25.47 -26.37
N GLY A 109 -7.67 25.82 -25.10
CA GLY A 109 -8.36 25.05 -24.06
C GLY A 109 -7.63 23.80 -23.56
N ARG A 110 -6.39 23.57 -23.99
CA ARG A 110 -5.57 22.41 -23.62
C ARG A 110 -4.23 22.85 -23.05
N VAL A 111 -3.65 21.97 -22.25
CA VAL A 111 -2.29 22.14 -21.74
C VAL A 111 -1.33 21.35 -22.60
N LEU A 112 -0.34 22.04 -23.15
CA LEU A 112 0.71 21.46 -24.00
C LEU A 112 2.01 21.39 -23.19
N GLU A 113 2.44 20.17 -22.89
CA GLU A 113 3.71 19.90 -22.21
C GLU A 113 4.87 19.90 -23.21
N SER A 114 5.99 20.49 -22.82
CA SER A 114 7.28 20.40 -23.51
C SER A 114 8.40 20.18 -22.48
N VAL A 115 9.20 19.16 -22.70
CA VAL A 115 10.35 18.81 -21.84
C VAL A 115 11.61 18.82 -22.69
N GLU A 116 12.64 19.50 -22.22
CA GLU A 116 13.98 19.56 -22.83
C GLU A 116 15.03 19.19 -21.78
N LEU A 117 15.82 18.16 -22.04
CA LEU A 117 17.03 17.84 -21.28
C LEU A 117 18.25 18.09 -22.17
N ASN A 118 19.17 18.92 -21.70
CA ASN A 118 20.48 19.13 -22.32
C ASN A 118 21.55 18.43 -21.49
N MET A 119 22.34 17.57 -22.13
CA MET A 119 23.45 16.82 -21.55
C MET A 119 24.66 16.96 -22.48
N ASN A 120 25.71 17.68 -22.07
CA ASN A 120 26.94 17.87 -22.85
C ASN A 120 26.70 18.32 -24.31
N GLY A 121 25.72 19.23 -24.53
CA GLY A 121 25.35 19.72 -25.86
C GLY A 121 24.34 18.86 -26.61
N ASN A 122 24.06 17.63 -26.18
CA ASN A 122 23.00 16.80 -26.73
C ASN A 122 21.66 17.19 -26.11
N LYS A 123 20.65 17.41 -26.98
CA LYS A 123 19.30 17.78 -26.55
C LYS A 123 18.33 16.63 -26.76
N TYR A 124 17.61 16.27 -25.69
CA TYR A 124 16.53 15.30 -25.70
C TYR A 124 15.23 16.04 -25.42
N THR A 125 14.37 16.11 -26.45
CA THR A 125 13.09 16.85 -26.34
C THR A 125 11.91 15.91 -26.54
N TYR A 126 10.87 16.08 -25.74
CA TYR A 126 9.59 15.43 -25.96
C TYR A 126 8.44 16.32 -25.45
N GLY A 127 7.21 16.06 -25.90
CA GLY A 127 6.04 16.83 -25.48
C GLY A 127 4.82 16.56 -26.33
N SER A 128 3.83 17.42 -26.24
CA SER A 128 2.53 17.26 -26.90
C SER A 128 2.59 17.25 -28.43
N GLY A 129 3.67 17.79 -29.02
CA GLY A 129 3.90 17.81 -30.49
C GLY A 129 4.83 16.72 -31.00
N SER A 130 5.36 15.85 -30.13
CA SER A 130 6.31 14.81 -30.55
C SER A 130 5.61 13.59 -31.13
N THR A 131 6.27 12.87 -32.06
CA THR A 131 5.79 11.58 -32.53
C THR A 131 5.83 10.55 -31.37
N ALA A 132 4.98 9.52 -31.40
CA ALA A 132 4.92 8.50 -30.36
C ALA A 132 6.29 7.83 -30.08
N ILE A 133 7.08 7.58 -31.15
CA ILE A 133 8.42 6.98 -31.06
C ILE A 133 9.41 7.95 -30.40
N GLN A 134 9.45 9.21 -30.84
CA GLN A 134 10.31 10.24 -30.25
C GLN A 134 9.98 10.48 -28.78
N ARG A 135 8.68 10.53 -28.45
CA ARG A 135 8.22 10.70 -27.08
C ARG A 135 8.69 9.54 -26.21
N SER A 136 8.40 8.29 -26.58
CA SER A 136 8.78 7.12 -25.79
C SER A 136 10.29 7.00 -25.60
N THR A 137 11.09 7.28 -26.64
CA THR A 137 12.56 7.17 -26.59
C THR A 137 13.16 8.27 -25.72
N ASN A 138 12.81 9.54 -25.95
CA ASN A 138 13.40 10.66 -25.22
C ASN A 138 12.90 10.72 -23.77
N GLU A 139 11.63 10.43 -23.53
CA GLU A 139 11.08 10.30 -22.18
C GLU A 139 11.78 9.21 -21.39
N ALA A 140 12.04 8.05 -21.98
CA ALA A 140 12.78 6.97 -21.32
C ALA A 140 14.23 7.40 -20.99
N ILE A 141 14.92 8.15 -21.88
CA ILE A 141 16.26 8.67 -21.60
C ILE A 141 16.24 9.68 -20.44
N VAL A 142 15.30 10.64 -20.47
CA VAL A 142 15.17 11.66 -19.42
C VAL A 142 14.86 11.00 -18.07
N ASN A 143 13.89 10.09 -18.03
CA ASN A 143 13.53 9.38 -16.82
C ASN A 143 14.69 8.51 -16.28
N LYS A 144 15.44 7.86 -17.18
CA LYS A 144 16.62 7.08 -16.79
C LYS A 144 17.72 7.95 -16.15
N ILE A 145 17.96 9.14 -16.69
CA ILE A 145 18.95 10.09 -16.15
C ILE A 145 18.50 10.61 -14.77
N ILE A 146 17.23 11.01 -14.65
CA ILE A 146 16.68 11.48 -13.38
C ILE A 146 16.75 10.36 -12.34
N SER A 147 16.26 9.16 -12.68
CA SER A 147 16.26 8.02 -11.75
C SER A 147 17.66 7.53 -11.36
N ALA A 148 18.65 7.70 -12.24
CA ALA A 148 20.04 7.38 -11.91
C ALA A 148 20.67 8.38 -10.90
N ASN A 149 20.18 9.63 -10.86
CA ASN A 149 20.69 10.67 -9.97
C ASN A 149 19.85 10.86 -8.71
N LEU A 150 18.53 10.86 -8.86
CA LEU A 150 17.55 10.96 -7.78
C LEU A 150 16.26 10.26 -8.21
N PRO A 151 16.05 8.99 -7.84
CA PRO A 151 14.79 8.30 -8.09
C PRO A 151 13.61 9.00 -7.40
N ALA A 152 12.44 9.00 -8.06
CA ALA A 152 11.24 9.65 -7.50
C ALA A 152 10.83 9.07 -6.15
N GLU A 153 11.03 7.77 -5.94
CA GLU A 153 10.74 7.09 -4.68
C GLU A 153 11.60 7.61 -3.52
N LEU A 154 12.77 8.16 -3.83
CA LEU A 154 13.70 8.72 -2.85
C LEU A 154 13.48 10.21 -2.61
N SER A 155 12.77 10.90 -3.50
CA SER A 155 12.61 12.37 -3.43
C SER A 155 12.05 12.85 -2.09
N ASN A 156 11.08 12.14 -1.51
CA ASN A 156 10.47 12.49 -0.22
C ASN A 156 11.45 12.44 0.98
N TYR A 157 12.63 11.86 0.79
CA TYR A 157 13.68 11.77 1.83
C TYR A 157 14.71 12.86 1.70
N PHE A 158 14.89 13.35 0.49
CA PHE A 158 15.85 14.40 0.17
C PHE A 158 15.20 15.78 0.11
N LEU A 159 13.93 15.77 -0.29
CA LEU A 159 13.04 16.92 -0.23
C LEU A 159 12.10 16.70 0.98
N PHE A 160 12.49 17.18 2.15
CA PHE A 160 11.92 16.82 3.42
C PHE A 160 11.15 17.98 4.05
N ASP A 161 9.85 17.79 4.30
CA ASP A 161 9.03 18.71 5.08
C ASP A 161 8.94 18.21 6.53
N ALA A 162 9.60 18.91 7.44
CA ALA A 162 9.71 18.49 8.83
C ALA A 162 8.37 18.48 9.58
N MET A 163 7.38 19.28 9.16
CA MET A 163 6.04 19.26 9.76
C MET A 163 5.24 18.02 9.35
N LYS A 164 5.33 17.60 8.10
CA LYS A 164 4.65 16.38 7.64
C LYS A 164 5.18 15.11 8.31
N THR A 165 6.43 15.13 8.79
CA THR A 165 7.02 13.99 9.48
C THR A 165 6.61 13.87 10.94
N SER A 166 6.16 14.92 11.61
CA SER A 166 5.63 14.81 12.98
C SER A 166 4.37 13.93 13.01
N ASP A 167 3.59 13.92 11.94
CA ASP A 167 2.39 13.10 11.80
C ASP A 167 2.67 11.65 11.34
N LEU A 168 3.83 11.42 10.70
CA LEU A 168 4.29 10.09 10.29
C LEU A 168 4.78 9.22 11.47
N VAL A 169 4.85 9.77 12.67
CA VAL A 169 5.47 9.14 13.84
C VAL A 169 4.55 8.21 14.63
N LYS A 170 3.55 7.61 14.00
CA LYS A 170 2.97 6.37 14.53
C LYS A 170 3.97 5.23 14.23
N GLU A 171 4.27 4.44 15.25
CA GLU A 171 5.30 3.39 15.23
C GLU A 171 5.21 2.45 14.01
N GLU A 172 4.00 2.07 13.59
CA GLU A 172 3.77 1.27 12.38
C GLU A 172 4.13 2.00 11.07
N GLN A 173 3.99 3.32 11.03
CA GLN A 173 4.30 4.10 9.82
C GLN A 173 5.80 4.33 9.68
N ILE A 174 6.52 4.55 10.81
CA ILE A 174 7.98 4.62 10.81
C ILE A 174 8.57 3.30 10.31
N ASN A 175 8.10 2.18 10.81
CA ASN A 175 8.60 0.87 10.41
C ASN A 175 8.40 0.62 8.91
N LYS A 176 7.24 0.94 8.35
CA LYS A 176 6.97 0.87 6.89
C LYS A 176 7.84 1.84 6.10
N LEU A 177 8.04 3.04 6.62
CA LEU A 177 8.89 4.06 6.03
C LEU A 177 10.35 3.59 5.98
N ILE A 178 10.86 3.06 7.09
CA ILE A 178 12.21 2.51 7.19
C ILE A 178 12.42 1.39 6.17
N MET A 179 11.46 0.46 6.04
CA MET A 179 11.55 -0.65 5.08
C MET A 179 11.65 -0.19 3.65
N LYS A 180 10.68 0.64 3.24
CA LYS A 180 10.64 1.17 1.88
C LYS A 180 11.93 1.91 1.55
N ASN A 181 12.48 2.61 2.53
CA ASN A 181 13.66 3.44 2.35
C ASN A 181 14.95 2.67 2.35
N ILE A 182 15.14 1.73 3.24
CA ILE A 182 16.33 0.88 3.25
C ILE A 182 16.48 0.21 1.89
N ASN A 183 15.41 -0.39 1.36
CA ASN A 183 15.45 -1.07 0.07
C ASN A 183 15.77 -0.11 -1.10
N SER A 184 15.17 1.08 -1.11
CA SER A 184 15.35 2.06 -2.18
C SER A 184 16.68 2.80 -2.07
N VAL A 185 17.01 3.36 -0.91
CA VAL A 185 18.24 4.15 -0.69
C VAL A 185 19.50 3.28 -0.78
N MET A 186 19.41 2.04 -0.29
CA MET A 186 20.53 1.07 -0.37
C MET A 186 20.69 0.42 -1.75
N GLY A 187 19.86 0.79 -2.73
CA GLY A 187 19.95 0.27 -4.07
C GLY A 187 19.57 -1.22 -4.20
N PHE A 188 18.83 -1.79 -3.25
CA PHE A 188 18.41 -3.19 -3.31
C PHE A 188 17.39 -3.47 -4.41
N ASN A 189 16.70 -2.45 -4.89
CA ASN A 189 15.75 -2.56 -6.02
C ASN A 189 16.42 -3.15 -7.28
N LYS A 190 17.72 -2.94 -7.48
CA LYS A 190 18.46 -3.58 -8.59
C LYS A 190 18.48 -5.10 -8.50
N TYR A 191 18.55 -5.66 -7.30
CA TYR A 191 18.54 -7.13 -7.12
C TYR A 191 17.15 -7.70 -7.32
N THR A 192 16.10 -6.98 -6.95
CA THR A 192 14.71 -7.35 -7.26
C THR A 192 14.46 -7.30 -8.77
N GLN A 193 14.99 -6.31 -9.47
CA GLN A 193 14.93 -6.25 -10.95
C GLN A 193 15.69 -7.42 -11.59
N LEU A 194 16.85 -7.79 -11.06
CA LEU A 194 17.60 -8.96 -11.53
C LEU A 194 16.88 -10.28 -11.24
N GLU A 195 16.23 -10.41 -10.08
CA GLU A 195 15.37 -11.56 -9.74
C GLU A 195 14.22 -11.68 -10.76
N ASN A 196 13.52 -10.57 -11.05
CA ASN A 196 12.42 -10.54 -12.00
C ASN A 196 12.90 -10.87 -13.43
N ALA A 197 14.02 -10.30 -13.86
CA ALA A 197 14.61 -10.59 -15.16
C ALA A 197 15.06 -12.05 -15.28
N ALA A 198 15.68 -12.60 -14.25
CA ALA A 198 16.07 -14.01 -14.20
C ALA A 198 14.85 -14.93 -14.22
N SER A 199 13.78 -14.58 -13.50
CA SER A 199 12.52 -15.32 -13.49
C SER A 199 11.84 -15.31 -14.87
N ALA A 200 11.82 -14.16 -15.54
CA ALA A 200 11.26 -14.05 -16.90
C ALA A 200 12.06 -14.87 -17.92
N TYR A 201 13.37 -14.80 -17.85
CA TYR A 201 14.25 -15.59 -18.74
C TYR A 201 14.15 -17.11 -18.44
N LEU A 202 14.05 -17.49 -17.18
CA LEU A 202 13.80 -18.88 -16.79
C LEU A 202 12.45 -19.38 -17.34
N ALA A 203 11.39 -18.57 -17.28
CA ALA A 203 10.10 -18.94 -17.82
C ALA A 203 10.15 -19.13 -19.34
N GLU A 204 10.90 -18.30 -20.06
CA GLU A 204 11.12 -18.45 -21.51
C GLU A 204 11.86 -19.78 -21.82
N LYS A 205 12.94 -20.08 -21.08
CA LYS A 205 13.71 -21.32 -21.25
C LYS A 205 12.91 -22.56 -20.83
N LYS A 206 12.06 -22.46 -19.82
CA LYS A 206 11.11 -23.54 -19.47
C LYS A 206 10.13 -23.81 -20.63
N ALA A 207 9.57 -22.75 -21.23
CA ALA A 207 8.69 -22.92 -22.37
C ALA A 207 9.39 -23.58 -23.57
N GLU A 208 10.64 -23.24 -23.86
CA GLU A 208 11.43 -23.86 -24.93
C GLU A 208 11.66 -25.38 -24.73
N ARG A 209 11.71 -25.85 -23.47
CA ARG A 209 11.97 -27.26 -23.12
C ARG A 209 10.73 -28.14 -23.19
N LEU A 210 9.54 -27.58 -23.26
CA LEU A 210 8.30 -28.36 -23.44
C LEU A 210 8.25 -28.86 -24.89
N GLU A 211 8.27 -30.21 -25.05
CA GLU A 211 8.28 -30.87 -26.37
C GLU A 211 6.93 -30.70 -27.09
N ASN A 212 5.84 -30.66 -26.35
CA ASN A 212 4.49 -30.48 -26.91
C ASN A 212 4.19 -29.01 -27.19
N GLU A 213 3.93 -28.70 -28.44
CA GLU A 213 3.66 -27.31 -28.91
C GLU A 213 2.41 -26.69 -28.25
N ASN A 214 1.39 -27.52 -27.96
CA ASN A 214 0.19 -27.08 -27.27
C ASN A 214 0.49 -26.72 -25.80
N LEU A 215 1.24 -27.57 -25.09
CA LEU A 215 1.66 -27.30 -23.69
C LEU A 215 2.56 -26.06 -23.61
N ARG A 216 3.45 -25.88 -24.59
CA ARG A 216 4.31 -24.71 -24.71
C ARG A 216 3.49 -23.42 -24.89
N ALA A 217 2.49 -23.44 -25.76
CA ALA A 217 1.60 -22.32 -26.00
C ALA A 217 0.79 -21.97 -24.75
N GLU A 218 0.27 -22.97 -24.06
CA GLU A 218 -0.52 -22.81 -22.84
C GLU A 218 0.34 -22.29 -21.67
N TYR A 219 1.52 -22.87 -21.44
CA TYR A 219 2.49 -22.38 -20.45
C TYR A 219 2.86 -20.92 -20.70
N THR A 220 3.17 -20.57 -21.95
CA THR A 220 3.51 -19.19 -22.33
C THR A 220 2.35 -18.24 -22.08
N LYS A 221 1.12 -18.67 -22.37
CA LYS A 221 -0.10 -17.90 -22.09
C LYS A 221 -0.28 -17.65 -20.60
N LEU A 222 -0.19 -18.69 -19.76
CA LEU A 222 -0.31 -18.58 -18.31
C LEU A 222 0.78 -17.71 -17.70
N THR A 223 2.01 -17.84 -18.18
CA THR A 223 3.14 -17.01 -17.71
C THR A 223 2.93 -15.53 -18.07
N LYS A 224 2.45 -15.24 -19.30
CA LYS A 224 2.09 -13.86 -19.69
C LYS A 224 0.96 -13.30 -18.84
N GLN A 225 -0.09 -14.08 -18.59
CA GLN A 225 -1.20 -13.67 -17.71
C GLN A 225 -0.72 -13.38 -16.29
N LYS A 226 0.20 -14.21 -15.74
CA LYS A 226 0.80 -13.94 -14.44
C LYS A 226 1.53 -12.59 -14.42
N VAL A 227 2.42 -12.34 -15.37
CA VAL A 227 3.19 -11.09 -15.47
C VAL A 227 2.27 -9.87 -15.61
N GLU A 228 1.19 -9.99 -16.38
CA GLU A 228 0.21 -8.93 -16.56
C GLU A 228 -0.54 -8.65 -15.25
N MET A 229 -0.98 -9.69 -14.53
CA MET A 229 -1.61 -9.54 -13.22
C MET A 229 -0.66 -8.98 -12.15
N GLU A 230 0.61 -9.35 -12.17
CA GLU A 230 1.63 -8.78 -11.28
C GLU A 230 1.85 -7.29 -11.57
N LYS A 231 1.85 -6.89 -12.84
CA LYS A 231 1.92 -5.49 -13.25
C LYS A 231 0.69 -4.69 -12.82
N GLU A 232 -0.51 -5.26 -12.98
CA GLU A 232 -1.74 -4.65 -12.50
C GLU A 232 -1.75 -4.52 -10.97
N LEU A 233 -1.26 -5.54 -10.25
CA LEU A 233 -1.11 -5.48 -8.80
C LEU A 233 -0.14 -4.37 -8.36
N ALA A 234 0.97 -4.19 -9.07
CA ALA A 234 1.90 -3.08 -8.84
C ALA A 234 1.22 -1.72 -9.06
N GLY A 235 0.45 -1.55 -10.16
CA GLY A 235 -0.33 -0.34 -10.40
C GLY A 235 -1.37 -0.05 -9.31
N LEU A 236 -2.11 -1.07 -8.86
CA LEU A 236 -3.05 -0.93 -7.73
C LEU A 236 -2.33 -0.55 -6.42
N ASN A 237 -1.12 -1.06 -6.21
CA ASN A 237 -0.32 -0.70 -5.03
C ASN A 237 0.15 0.77 -5.09
N ASP A 238 0.50 1.27 -6.27
CA ASP A 238 0.86 2.67 -6.46
C ASP A 238 -0.33 3.59 -6.22
N GLU A 239 -1.52 3.25 -6.78
CA GLU A 239 -2.76 3.98 -6.51
C GLU A 239 -3.15 3.95 -5.03
N TYR A 240 -2.95 2.83 -4.36
CA TYR A 240 -3.19 2.68 -2.93
C TYR A 240 -2.26 3.59 -2.11
N ASN A 241 -0.98 3.63 -2.46
CA ASN A 241 -0.01 4.50 -1.80
C ASN A 241 -0.31 6.00 -2.04
N GLU A 242 -0.73 6.39 -3.26
CA GLU A 242 -1.17 7.76 -3.56
C GLU A 242 -2.40 8.14 -2.71
N ALA A 243 -3.39 7.26 -2.61
CA ALA A 243 -4.57 7.48 -1.79
C ALA A 243 -4.23 7.56 -0.29
N LEU A 244 -3.30 6.74 0.18
CA LEU A 244 -2.84 6.74 1.57
C LEU A 244 -2.07 8.04 1.90
N ASN A 245 -1.22 8.51 0.99
CA ASN A 245 -0.52 9.79 1.15
C ASN A 245 -1.51 10.95 1.23
N TYR A 246 -2.51 10.97 0.33
CA TYR A 246 -3.57 11.98 0.37
C TYR A 246 -4.33 11.97 1.72
N ALA A 247 -4.69 10.78 2.22
CA ALA A 247 -5.36 10.64 3.50
C ALA A 247 -4.49 11.18 4.66
N ASN A 248 -3.20 10.90 4.64
CA ASN A 248 -2.27 11.39 5.65
C ASN A 248 -2.09 12.91 5.59
N ASP A 249 -1.94 13.48 4.40
CA ASP A 249 -1.73 14.92 4.20
C ASP A 249 -2.93 15.77 4.66
N HIS A 250 -4.14 15.23 4.55
CA HIS A 250 -5.37 15.97 4.89
C HIS A 250 -5.98 15.57 6.24
N LYS A 251 -5.38 14.60 6.93
CA LYS A 251 -5.91 14.07 8.20
C LYS A 251 -6.04 15.13 9.28
N GLN A 252 -5.04 15.99 9.46
CA GLN A 252 -5.07 17.06 10.46
C GLN A 252 -6.16 18.08 10.15
N GLN A 253 -6.33 18.45 8.90
CA GLN A 253 -7.39 19.36 8.47
C GLN A 253 -8.77 18.72 8.69
N TYR A 254 -8.89 17.42 8.38
CA TYR A 254 -10.09 16.65 8.64
C TYR A 254 -10.40 16.55 10.14
N GLU A 255 -9.40 16.24 10.99
CA GLU A 255 -9.55 16.17 12.44
C GLU A 255 -9.86 17.54 13.07
N GLN A 256 -9.22 18.63 12.62
CA GLN A 256 -9.52 19.98 13.08
C GLN A 256 -10.92 20.44 12.71
N LEU A 257 -11.39 20.10 11.50
CA LEU A 257 -12.77 20.36 11.10
C LEU A 257 -13.77 19.47 11.86
N LYS A 258 -13.35 18.28 12.27
CA LYS A 258 -14.13 17.36 13.09
C LYS A 258 -14.23 17.79 14.55
N ASP A 259 -13.13 18.30 15.12
CA ASP A 259 -13.07 18.79 16.51
C ASP A 259 -13.72 20.17 16.72
N GLY A 260 -14.03 20.86 15.62
CA GLY A 260 -14.69 22.16 15.64
C GLY A 260 -16.14 22.13 16.13
N ARG A 261 -16.37 22.25 17.42
CA ARG A 261 -17.62 22.50 18.18
C ARG A 261 -18.67 21.40 18.20
N ASN A 262 -19.10 21.06 19.43
CA ASN A 262 -20.07 20.03 19.84
C ASN A 262 -21.41 19.97 19.07
N SER A 263 -21.86 21.02 18.40
CA SER A 263 -23.08 21.01 17.60
C SER A 263 -22.88 20.39 16.21
N ASP A 264 -21.70 20.57 15.62
CA ASP A 264 -21.37 20.05 14.29
C ASP A 264 -21.05 18.54 14.36
N GLU A 265 -20.54 18.06 15.48
CA GLU A 265 -20.26 16.64 15.70
C GLU A 265 -21.54 15.79 15.76
N VAL A 266 -22.57 16.27 16.47
CA VAL A 266 -23.89 15.59 16.55
C VAL A 266 -24.56 15.54 15.16
N ILE A 267 -24.42 16.59 14.38
CA ILE A 267 -24.98 16.65 13.00
C ILE A 267 -24.21 15.67 12.09
N ARG A 268 -22.88 15.60 12.21
CA ARG A 268 -22.02 14.69 11.44
C ARG A 268 -22.29 13.22 11.78
N ASP A 269 -22.45 12.89 13.06
CA ASP A 269 -22.78 11.53 13.47
C ASP A 269 -24.15 11.09 12.92
N LYS A 270 -25.14 12.01 12.92
CA LYS A 270 -26.43 11.72 12.29
C LYS A 270 -26.31 11.53 10.79
N MET A 271 -25.52 12.35 10.09
CA MET A 271 -25.25 12.19 8.66
C MET A 271 -24.62 10.84 8.37
N ARG A 272 -23.60 10.46 9.14
CA ARG A 272 -22.93 9.16 9.00
C ARG A 272 -23.88 7.99 9.22
N GLN A 273 -24.74 8.03 10.24
CA GLN A 273 -25.74 6.99 10.49
C GLN A 273 -26.73 6.86 9.30
N ILE A 274 -27.12 7.99 8.71
CA ILE A 274 -27.99 7.99 7.54
C ILE A 274 -27.26 7.39 6.32
N GLU A 275 -26.02 7.77 6.07
CA GLU A 275 -25.21 7.21 4.98
C GLU A 275 -24.93 5.73 5.14
N GLU A 276 -24.63 5.27 6.36
CA GLU A 276 -24.49 3.84 6.66
C GLU A 276 -25.79 3.06 6.41
N SER A 277 -26.94 3.67 6.75
CA SER A 277 -28.25 3.07 6.47
C SER A 277 -28.54 2.96 4.96
N ILE A 278 -28.19 3.99 4.19
CA ILE A 278 -28.33 4.01 2.72
C ILE A 278 -27.43 2.94 2.07
N ASN A 279 -26.16 2.87 2.51
CA ASN A 279 -25.21 1.86 2.03
C ASN A 279 -25.63 0.44 2.42
N GLY A 280 -26.19 0.28 3.62
CA GLY A 280 -26.77 -0.98 4.07
C GLY A 280 -27.92 -1.45 3.20
N TYR A 281 -28.80 -0.54 2.77
CA TYR A 281 -29.88 -0.84 1.83
C TYR A 281 -29.33 -1.32 0.47
N HIS A 282 -28.35 -0.62 -0.10
CA HIS A 282 -27.76 -1.01 -1.37
C HIS A 282 -27.04 -2.38 -1.30
N ALA A 283 -26.41 -2.70 -0.17
CA ALA A 283 -25.84 -4.03 0.03
C ALA A 283 -26.92 -5.10 0.06
N LYS A 284 -28.00 -4.89 0.82
CA LYS A 284 -29.16 -5.82 0.88
C LYS A 284 -29.85 -5.97 -0.47
N GLU A 285 -30.00 -4.87 -1.22
CA GLU A 285 -30.56 -4.88 -2.57
C GLU A 285 -29.70 -5.72 -3.52
N LYS A 286 -28.38 -5.57 -3.44
CA LYS A 286 -27.44 -6.34 -4.25
C LYS A 286 -27.53 -7.83 -3.92
N ASP A 287 -27.53 -8.18 -2.64
CA ASP A 287 -27.64 -9.58 -2.19
C ASP A 287 -29.01 -10.17 -2.62
N TYR A 288 -30.09 -9.40 -2.45
CA TYR A 288 -31.40 -9.83 -2.93
C TYR A 288 -31.42 -10.09 -4.45
N ARG A 289 -30.80 -9.21 -5.26
CA ARG A 289 -30.70 -9.39 -6.71
C ARG A 289 -29.91 -10.65 -7.08
N GLN A 290 -28.83 -10.95 -6.36
CA GLN A 290 -28.04 -12.17 -6.57
C GLN A 290 -28.85 -13.43 -6.22
N ASP A 291 -29.52 -13.42 -5.07
CA ASP A 291 -30.37 -14.53 -4.63
C ASP A 291 -31.56 -14.73 -5.60
N ALA A 292 -32.21 -13.64 -6.03
CA ALA A 292 -33.30 -13.70 -7.01
C ALA A 292 -32.82 -14.21 -8.37
N GLU A 293 -31.63 -13.83 -8.82
CA GLU A 293 -31.01 -14.33 -10.05
C GLU A 293 -30.67 -15.83 -9.94
N ALA A 294 -30.13 -16.26 -8.79
CA ALA A 294 -29.85 -17.68 -8.55
C ALA A 294 -31.13 -18.51 -8.58
N VAL A 295 -32.17 -18.06 -7.89
CA VAL A 295 -33.48 -18.73 -7.88
C VAL A 295 -34.15 -18.73 -9.27
N SER A 296 -33.96 -17.64 -10.05
CA SER A 296 -34.54 -17.56 -11.42
C SER A 296 -33.85 -18.51 -12.41
N LYS A 297 -32.63 -18.92 -12.17
CA LYS A 297 -31.90 -19.91 -12.98
C LYS A 297 -32.32 -21.33 -12.69
N GLU A 298 -32.89 -21.58 -11.50
CA GLU A 298 -33.44 -22.89 -11.12
C GLU A 298 -34.91 -22.95 -11.54
N LEU A 299 -35.20 -23.12 -12.83
CA LEU A 299 -36.55 -23.40 -13.35
C LEU A 299 -36.97 -24.82 -12.95
N GLU A 300 -37.13 -25.04 -11.65
CA GLU A 300 -37.54 -26.32 -11.12
C GLU A 300 -39.05 -26.47 -10.95
N LEU A 301 -39.46 -27.72 -10.81
CA LEU A 301 -40.85 -28.16 -10.56
C LEU A 301 -41.53 -27.38 -9.42
N LYS A 302 -40.73 -26.94 -8.43
CA LYS A 302 -41.15 -26.15 -7.25
C LYS A 302 -41.80 -24.80 -7.63
N VAL A 303 -41.35 -24.18 -8.73
CA VAL A 303 -41.87 -22.89 -9.20
C VAL A 303 -43.22 -23.06 -9.88
N PHE A 304 -43.36 -24.08 -10.74
CA PHE A 304 -44.56 -24.30 -11.56
C PHE A 304 -45.61 -25.15 -10.85
N MET A 305 -45.19 -26.06 -9.95
CA MET A 305 -46.11 -26.98 -9.26
C MET A 305 -45.72 -27.18 -7.78
N PRO A 306 -45.80 -26.15 -6.92
CA PRO A 306 -45.36 -26.24 -5.55
C PRO A 306 -46.06 -27.30 -4.70
N LYS A 307 -47.36 -27.55 -4.97
CA LYS A 307 -48.11 -28.63 -4.30
C LYS A 307 -47.62 -30.01 -4.69
N LEU A 308 -47.29 -30.22 -5.97
CA LEU A 308 -46.72 -31.48 -6.43
C LEU A 308 -45.31 -31.72 -5.87
N ALA A 309 -44.50 -30.69 -5.82
CA ALA A 309 -43.17 -30.76 -5.24
C ALA A 309 -43.22 -31.16 -3.76
N ASN A 310 -44.16 -30.61 -3.00
CA ASN A 310 -44.36 -30.99 -1.59
C ASN A 310 -44.79 -32.45 -1.42
N VAL A 311 -45.75 -32.93 -2.27
CA VAL A 311 -46.16 -34.32 -2.23
C VAL A 311 -45.01 -35.26 -2.56
N ILE A 312 -44.23 -34.97 -3.61
CA ILE A 312 -43.03 -35.74 -3.97
C ILE A 312 -42.00 -35.75 -2.82
N SER A 313 -41.74 -34.62 -2.19
CA SER A 313 -40.81 -34.52 -1.06
C SER A 313 -41.25 -35.38 0.11
N THR A 314 -42.54 -35.37 0.46
CA THR A 314 -43.10 -36.20 1.54
C THR A 314 -42.97 -37.68 1.23
N GLU A 315 -43.26 -38.10 0.01
CA GLU A 315 -43.07 -39.50 -0.41
C GLU A 315 -41.61 -39.93 -0.41
N VAL A 316 -40.69 -39.06 -0.85
CA VAL A 316 -39.24 -39.31 -0.79
C VAL A 316 -38.74 -39.43 0.64
N GLU A 317 -39.29 -38.63 1.56
CA GLU A 317 -38.97 -38.76 3.00
C GLU A 317 -39.41 -40.12 3.57
N LEU A 318 -40.59 -40.57 3.25
CA LEU A 318 -41.06 -41.87 3.67
C LEU A 318 -40.14 -42.99 3.15
N ILE A 319 -39.75 -42.94 1.87
CA ILE A 319 -38.79 -43.89 1.28
C ILE A 319 -37.42 -43.87 2.00
N LEU A 320 -36.88 -42.68 2.33
CA LEU A 320 -35.62 -42.54 3.03
C LEU A 320 -35.72 -43.07 4.47
N ASN A 321 -36.81 -42.83 5.17
CA ASN A 321 -37.01 -43.29 6.54
C ASN A 321 -37.13 -44.84 6.57
N GLU A 322 -37.97 -45.45 5.64
CA GLU A 322 -38.05 -46.90 5.53
C GLU A 322 -36.71 -47.53 5.21
N LYS A 323 -35.90 -46.89 4.33
CA LYS A 323 -34.55 -47.40 4.02
C LYS A 323 -33.58 -47.28 5.20
N GLU A 324 -33.64 -46.19 5.99
CA GLU A 324 -32.83 -46.04 7.23
C GLU A 324 -33.24 -47.02 8.31
N GLU A 325 -34.54 -47.35 8.44
CA GLU A 325 -35.03 -48.37 9.36
C GLU A 325 -34.51 -49.74 8.99
N VAL A 326 -34.57 -50.10 7.69
CA VAL A 326 -34.00 -51.38 7.17
C VAL A 326 -32.49 -51.42 7.33
N ALA A 327 -31.77 -50.32 7.08
CA ALA A 327 -30.33 -50.26 7.27
C ALA A 327 -29.93 -50.37 8.75
N SER A 328 -30.72 -49.76 9.63
CA SER A 328 -30.49 -49.86 11.09
C SER A 328 -30.79 -51.27 11.60
N ALA A 329 -31.80 -51.94 11.08
CA ALA A 329 -32.12 -53.33 11.41
C ALA A 329 -30.95 -54.26 10.93
N ARG A 330 -30.42 -54.05 9.70
CA ARG A 330 -29.30 -54.80 9.17
C ARG A 330 -27.98 -54.51 9.90
N GLY A 331 -27.78 -53.27 10.35
CA GLY A 331 -26.57 -52.86 11.09
C GLY A 331 -26.46 -53.49 12.48
N ASN A 332 -27.56 -53.96 13.02
CA ASN A 332 -27.62 -54.60 14.32
C ASN A 332 -27.35 -56.14 14.25
N VAL A 333 -27.21 -56.71 13.05
CA VAL A 333 -26.87 -58.14 12.87
C VAL A 333 -25.37 -58.28 13.01
N LEU A 334 -24.96 -58.94 14.11
CA LEU A 334 -23.54 -59.26 14.35
C LEU A 334 -23.08 -60.38 13.43
N ASN A 335 -21.93 -60.26 12.85
CA ASN A 335 -21.34 -61.35 12.06
C ASN A 335 -20.77 -62.43 12.97
N ASP A 336 -20.59 -63.68 12.46
CA ASP A 336 -20.12 -64.84 13.21
C ASP A 336 -18.85 -64.57 14.02
N GLN A 337 -17.90 -63.80 13.50
CA GLN A 337 -16.66 -63.47 14.20
C GLN A 337 -16.89 -62.46 15.35
N GLN A 338 -17.86 -61.56 15.20
CA GLN A 338 -18.22 -60.61 16.22
C GLN A 338 -18.97 -61.29 17.36
N ILE A 339 -19.92 -62.20 17.05
CA ILE A 339 -20.65 -62.99 18.04
C ILE A 339 -19.66 -63.80 18.84
N GLU A 340 -18.75 -64.52 18.18
CA GLU A 340 -17.76 -65.36 18.86
C GLU A 340 -16.83 -64.53 19.77
N LYS A 341 -16.37 -63.40 19.30
CA LYS A 341 -15.49 -62.47 20.07
C LYS A 341 -16.21 -61.89 21.29
N ILE A 342 -17.45 -61.44 21.13
CA ILE A 342 -18.25 -60.91 22.24
C ILE A 342 -18.56 -61.98 23.24
N THR A 343 -18.93 -63.19 22.77
CA THR A 343 -19.21 -64.35 23.66
C THR A 343 -18.00 -64.74 24.46
N GLN A 344 -16.81 -64.84 23.83
CA GLN A 344 -15.56 -65.10 24.54
C GLN A 344 -15.25 -64.09 25.59
N GLU A 345 -15.42 -62.81 25.31
CA GLU A 345 -15.16 -61.73 26.30
C GLU A 345 -16.20 -61.72 27.45
N VAL A 346 -17.47 -62.01 27.14
CA VAL A 346 -18.53 -62.15 28.17
C VAL A 346 -18.29 -63.35 29.05
N VAL A 347 -17.92 -64.48 28.48
CA VAL A 347 -17.59 -65.69 29.25
C VAL A 347 -16.36 -65.46 30.13
N ARG A 348 -15.31 -64.81 29.61
CA ARG A 348 -14.13 -64.42 30.39
C ARG A 348 -14.51 -63.50 31.57
N LEU A 349 -15.39 -62.51 31.38
CA LEU A 349 -15.87 -61.62 32.44
C LEU A 349 -16.72 -62.36 33.49
N ILE A 350 -17.50 -63.40 33.07
CA ILE A 350 -18.28 -64.23 33.99
C ILE A 350 -17.36 -65.11 34.82
N GLU A 351 -16.39 -65.75 34.23
CA GLU A 351 -15.39 -66.58 34.93
C GLU A 351 -14.54 -65.75 35.91
N GLU A 352 -14.16 -64.54 35.52
CA GLU A 352 -13.35 -63.64 36.33
C GLU A 352 -14.15 -63.08 37.55
N LYS A 353 -15.44 -62.72 37.38
CA LYS A 353 -16.27 -62.11 38.42
C LYS A 353 -17.02 -63.16 39.29
N TYR A 354 -17.28 -64.36 38.73
CA TYR A 354 -18.09 -65.37 39.38
C TYR A 354 -17.48 -66.77 39.24
N PRO A 355 -16.30 -67.02 39.82
CA PRO A 355 -15.57 -68.28 39.71
C PRO A 355 -16.32 -69.52 40.25
N GLN A 356 -17.51 -69.36 40.80
CA GLN A 356 -18.33 -70.45 41.32
C GLN A 356 -19.30 -71.08 40.27
N ILE A 357 -19.38 -70.51 39.04
CA ILE A 357 -20.36 -70.91 38.01
C ILE A 357 -19.76 -71.95 37.08
N GLY A 358 -18.76 -72.69 37.34
CA GLY A 358 -18.26 -73.73 36.46
C GLY A 358 -18.00 -73.32 35.01
N GLU A 359 -17.52 -74.21 34.13
CA GLU A 359 -17.31 -73.96 32.73
C GLU A 359 -18.60 -73.57 32.01
N VAL A 360 -18.61 -72.36 31.38
CA VAL A 360 -19.76 -71.84 30.61
C VAL A 360 -19.62 -72.34 29.18
N PRO A 361 -20.62 -73.04 28.59
CA PRO A 361 -20.53 -73.61 27.26
C PRO A 361 -20.64 -72.48 26.19
N ILE A 362 -19.51 -72.01 25.71
CA ILE A 362 -19.41 -70.97 24.67
C ILE A 362 -20.24 -71.31 23.42
N SER A 363 -20.20 -72.58 23.01
CA SER A 363 -20.93 -73.07 21.83
C SER A 363 -22.45 -72.96 21.94
N GLU A 364 -23.01 -73.11 23.14
CA GLU A 364 -24.45 -73.00 23.35
C GLU A 364 -24.88 -71.55 23.33
N ILE A 365 -24.09 -70.63 23.94
CA ILE A 365 -24.38 -69.20 23.92
C ILE A 365 -24.29 -68.61 22.49
N VAL A 366 -23.27 -69.02 21.71
CA VAL A 366 -23.16 -68.60 20.30
C VAL A 366 -24.37 -69.10 19.51
N THR A 367 -24.82 -70.37 19.78
CA THR A 367 -25.95 -70.96 19.07
C THR A 367 -27.28 -70.23 19.44
N GLU A 368 -27.47 -69.84 20.71
CA GLU A 368 -28.65 -69.09 21.10
C GLU A 368 -28.65 -67.65 20.58
N ILE A 369 -27.51 -67.00 20.56
CA ILE A 369 -27.41 -65.65 19.96
C ILE A 369 -27.71 -65.71 18.47
N LYS A 370 -27.21 -66.70 17.74
CA LYS A 370 -27.53 -66.90 16.30
C LYS A 370 -29.01 -67.19 16.12
N ARG A 371 -29.60 -68.00 16.95
CA ARG A 371 -31.06 -68.33 16.90
C ARG A 371 -31.92 -67.10 17.17
N ALA A 372 -31.52 -66.24 18.12
CA ALA A 372 -32.18 -64.97 18.40
C ALA A 372 -32.05 -63.94 17.24
N GLN A 373 -30.98 -64.05 16.43
CA GLN A 373 -30.81 -63.25 15.22
C GLN A 373 -31.66 -63.76 14.01
N ASP A 374 -31.76 -65.12 13.88
CA ASP A 374 -32.56 -65.75 12.80
C ASP A 374 -34.07 -65.61 13.00
N ASP A 375 -34.57 -65.45 14.26
CA ASP A 375 -35.97 -65.16 14.58
C ASP A 375 -36.37 -63.71 14.36
N SER A 376 -35.43 -62.78 13.98
CA SER A 376 -35.78 -61.42 13.58
C SER A 376 -36.39 -61.47 12.18
N GLU A 377 -37.62 -61.03 12.05
CA GLU A 377 -38.42 -60.97 10.85
C GLU A 377 -37.61 -60.58 9.61
N GLU A 378 -37.81 -61.31 8.46
CA GLU A 378 -37.29 -60.93 7.14
C GLU A 378 -37.65 -59.48 6.84
N CYS A 379 -36.72 -58.60 7.03
CA CYS A 379 -36.88 -57.18 6.69
C CYS A 379 -36.93 -57.07 5.16
N ASN A 380 -38.15 -56.94 4.62
CA ASN A 380 -38.35 -56.83 3.19
C ASN A 380 -37.86 -55.49 2.66
N ASP A 381 -36.65 -55.48 2.10
CA ASP A 381 -36.04 -54.25 1.56
C ASP A 381 -36.66 -53.88 0.22
N LYS A 382 -37.78 -53.20 0.32
CA LYS A 382 -38.60 -52.70 -0.83
C LYS A 382 -37.79 -51.76 -1.74
N TYR A 383 -36.79 -51.07 -1.20
CA TYR A 383 -36.00 -50.05 -1.91
C TYR A 383 -34.50 -50.40 -2.03
N GLY A 384 -34.16 -51.66 -1.95
CA GLY A 384 -32.79 -52.15 -2.09
C GLY A 384 -32.10 -51.86 -3.43
N TYR A 385 -32.87 -51.48 -4.44
CA TYR A 385 -32.37 -51.07 -5.74
C TYR A 385 -31.75 -49.64 -5.75
N LEU A 386 -32.04 -48.80 -4.73
CA LEU A 386 -31.44 -47.46 -4.63
C LEU A 386 -30.02 -47.55 -4.09
N SER A 387 -29.08 -47.05 -4.87
CA SER A 387 -27.65 -46.99 -4.44
C SER A 387 -27.44 -45.90 -3.38
N ASP A 388 -26.30 -45.91 -2.68
CA ASP A 388 -25.93 -44.90 -1.71
C ASP A 388 -25.83 -43.48 -2.36
N LYS A 389 -25.44 -43.42 -3.64
CA LYS A 389 -25.45 -42.16 -4.42
C LYS A 389 -26.83 -41.64 -4.65
N ASP A 390 -27.79 -42.51 -5.02
CA ASP A 390 -29.17 -42.13 -5.22
C ASP A 390 -29.80 -41.66 -3.91
N THR A 391 -29.51 -42.35 -2.82
CA THR A 391 -29.95 -41.98 -1.47
C THR A 391 -29.45 -40.61 -1.06
N ALA A 392 -28.18 -40.28 -1.35
CA ALA A 392 -27.60 -38.97 -1.08
C ALA A 392 -28.24 -37.85 -1.93
N VAL A 393 -28.55 -38.13 -3.20
CA VAL A 393 -29.28 -37.19 -4.08
C VAL A 393 -30.71 -36.96 -3.57
N LEU A 394 -31.42 -38.00 -3.15
CA LEU A 394 -32.73 -37.88 -2.59
C LEU A 394 -32.75 -37.10 -1.25
N LYS A 395 -31.78 -37.32 -0.37
CA LYS A 395 -31.64 -36.54 0.87
C LYS A 395 -31.41 -35.06 0.58
N ASN A 396 -30.57 -34.73 -0.40
CA ASN A 396 -30.35 -33.34 -0.82
C ASN A 396 -31.63 -32.70 -1.40
N LEU A 397 -32.40 -33.46 -2.18
CA LEU A 397 -33.69 -33.01 -2.74
C LEU A 397 -34.69 -32.68 -1.63
N VAL A 398 -34.82 -33.53 -0.61
CA VAL A 398 -35.70 -33.29 0.54
C VAL A 398 -35.23 -32.08 1.34
N GLN A 399 -33.94 -31.95 1.65
CA GLN A 399 -33.38 -30.79 2.38
C GLN A 399 -33.64 -29.46 1.63
N GLN A 400 -33.51 -29.45 0.31
CA GLN A 400 -33.82 -28.28 -0.52
C GLN A 400 -35.33 -27.96 -0.57
N SER A 401 -36.23 -28.94 -0.34
CA SER A 401 -37.68 -28.71 -0.39
C SER A 401 -38.23 -28.03 0.86
N TYR A 402 -37.57 -28.15 2.02
CA TYR A 402 -38.01 -27.49 3.26
C TYR A 402 -37.72 -25.98 3.29
N SER A 403 -36.73 -25.48 2.55
CA SER A 403 -36.53 -24.06 2.38
C SER A 403 -37.35 -23.58 1.16
N ASN A 404 -38.47 -22.91 1.42
CA ASN A 404 -39.19 -22.23 0.33
C ASN A 404 -38.46 -20.91 -0.01
N PRO A 405 -37.55 -20.90 -1.00
CA PRO A 405 -36.74 -19.73 -1.33
C PRO A 405 -37.59 -18.54 -1.79
N TYR A 406 -38.82 -18.81 -2.29
CA TYR A 406 -39.75 -17.75 -2.74
C TYR A 406 -40.41 -17.02 -1.59
N LEU A 407 -40.74 -17.70 -0.49
CA LEU A 407 -41.27 -17.03 0.71
C LEU A 407 -40.21 -16.14 1.31
N ALA A 408 -38.98 -16.63 1.45
CA ALA A 408 -37.87 -15.86 1.95
C ALA A 408 -37.52 -14.66 1.06
N LEU A 409 -37.58 -14.82 -0.27
CA LEU A 409 -37.38 -13.72 -1.22
C LEU A 409 -38.57 -12.74 -1.17
N GLY A 410 -39.81 -13.22 -0.98
CA GLY A 410 -41.00 -12.39 -0.83
C GLY A 410 -40.90 -11.49 0.41
N GLU A 411 -40.56 -12.06 1.57
CA GLU A 411 -40.35 -11.32 2.81
C GLU A 411 -39.20 -10.31 2.70
N ARG A 412 -38.06 -10.71 2.09
CA ARG A 412 -36.96 -9.78 1.83
C ARG A 412 -37.33 -8.62 0.93
N ARG A 413 -38.16 -8.88 -0.11
CA ARG A 413 -38.65 -7.84 -1.00
C ARG A 413 -39.55 -6.85 -0.27
N GLU A 414 -40.47 -7.34 0.57
CA GLU A 414 -41.33 -6.47 1.38
C GLU A 414 -40.50 -5.59 2.30
N ASN A 415 -39.52 -6.16 3.02
CA ASN A 415 -38.63 -5.40 3.89
C ASN A 415 -37.82 -4.33 3.11
N LEU A 416 -37.31 -4.69 1.91
CA LEU A 416 -36.58 -3.74 1.05
C LEU A 416 -37.51 -2.63 0.52
N ASN A 417 -38.77 -2.94 0.20
CA ASN A 417 -39.75 -1.93 -0.22
C ASN A 417 -40.05 -0.94 0.92
N LEU A 418 -40.21 -1.42 2.14
CA LEU A 418 -40.39 -0.55 3.31
C LEU A 418 -39.17 0.37 3.54
N GLU A 419 -37.95 -0.17 3.44
CA GLU A 419 -36.73 0.64 3.51
C GLU A 419 -36.63 1.64 2.35
N LEU A 420 -37.06 1.28 1.13
CA LEU A 420 -37.11 2.15 -0.04
C LEU A 420 -38.09 3.32 0.12
N GLU A 421 -39.22 3.10 0.77
CA GLU A 421 -40.20 4.16 1.08
C GLU A 421 -39.62 5.20 2.08
N GLU A 422 -38.71 4.78 2.95
CA GLU A 422 -38.02 5.67 3.89
C GLU A 422 -36.83 6.43 3.27
N MET A 423 -36.28 5.93 2.17
CA MET A 423 -35.08 6.49 1.54
C MET A 423 -35.22 7.98 1.14
N PRO A 424 -36.33 8.46 0.55
CA PRO A 424 -36.48 9.86 0.21
C PRO A 424 -36.38 10.77 1.45
N LYS A 425 -36.98 10.34 2.58
CA LYS A 425 -36.92 11.09 3.84
C LYS A 425 -35.51 11.14 4.40
N LYS A 426 -34.76 10.04 4.33
CA LYS A 426 -33.36 9.97 4.74
C LYS A 426 -32.46 10.85 3.85
N MET A 427 -32.72 10.87 2.56
CA MET A 427 -32.00 11.75 1.63
C MET A 427 -32.30 13.22 1.86
N GLU A 428 -33.55 13.56 2.15
CA GLU A 428 -33.97 14.93 2.49
C GLU A 428 -33.32 15.40 3.81
N GLN A 429 -33.30 14.56 4.84
CA GLN A 429 -32.61 14.83 6.10
C GLN A 429 -31.10 15.01 5.90
N LEU A 430 -30.48 14.19 5.04
CA LEU A 430 -29.07 14.33 4.71
C LEU A 430 -28.78 15.68 4.02
N GLU A 431 -29.65 16.11 3.12
CA GLU A 431 -29.57 17.40 2.46
C GLU A 431 -29.81 18.57 3.44
N GLU A 432 -30.73 18.44 4.39
CA GLU A 432 -30.95 19.44 5.44
C GLU A 432 -29.72 19.56 6.35
N TYR A 433 -29.13 18.45 6.76
CA TYR A 433 -27.88 18.45 7.55
C TYR A 433 -26.71 19.05 6.75
N LYS A 434 -26.60 18.75 5.47
CA LYS A 434 -25.61 19.38 4.58
C LYS A 434 -25.80 20.90 4.49
N ARG A 435 -27.03 21.38 4.41
CA ARG A 435 -27.35 22.82 4.38
C ARG A 435 -27.09 23.51 5.72
N ALA A 436 -27.42 22.87 6.84
CA ALA A 436 -27.21 23.39 8.18
C ALA A 436 -25.70 23.60 8.47
N LEU A 437 -24.87 22.79 7.86
CA LEU A 437 -23.42 22.84 7.96
C LEU A 437 -22.76 23.79 6.92
N SER A 438 -23.51 24.50 6.08
CA SER A 438 -23.02 25.25 4.90
C SER A 438 -22.16 26.50 5.17
N GLY A 439 -21.55 26.64 6.34
CA GLY A 439 -20.59 27.69 6.66
C GLY A 439 -19.12 27.29 6.66
N SER A 440 -18.79 25.98 6.48
CA SER A 440 -17.43 25.45 6.52
C SER A 440 -17.11 24.76 5.20
N ASP A 441 -15.85 24.77 4.78
CA ASP A 441 -15.42 24.21 3.51
C ASP A 441 -15.47 22.65 3.53
N TYR A 442 -16.62 22.10 3.13
CA TYR A 442 -16.90 20.65 3.14
C TYR A 442 -16.19 19.87 2.04
N SER A 443 -15.64 20.55 1.05
CA SER A 443 -14.99 19.87 -0.07
C SER A 443 -13.86 18.92 0.40
N ILE A 444 -13.19 19.30 1.48
CA ILE A 444 -12.09 18.51 2.07
C ILE A 444 -12.63 17.26 2.77
N ILE A 445 -13.77 17.35 3.46
CA ILE A 445 -14.35 16.20 4.18
C ILE A 445 -14.87 15.17 3.18
N GLU A 446 -15.62 15.61 2.16
CA GLU A 446 -16.14 14.70 1.13
C GLU A 446 -15.00 14.02 0.34
N LEU A 447 -13.95 14.77 0.02
CA LEU A 447 -12.78 14.23 -0.65
C LEU A 447 -12.01 13.25 0.22
N TYR A 448 -11.87 13.52 1.52
CA TYR A 448 -11.21 12.63 2.46
C TYR A 448 -11.96 11.29 2.62
N GLU A 449 -13.28 11.36 2.81
CA GLU A 449 -14.12 10.16 2.95
C GLU A 449 -14.22 9.35 1.65
N ALA A 450 -14.26 10.03 0.49
CA ALA A 450 -14.19 9.36 -0.80
C ALA A 450 -12.84 8.64 -1.00
N ASN A 451 -11.76 9.28 -0.54
CA ASN A 451 -10.43 8.68 -0.59
C ASN A 451 -10.29 7.49 0.37
N ASP A 452 -10.88 7.55 1.55
CA ASP A 452 -10.86 6.43 2.52
C ASP A 452 -11.64 5.21 1.98
N ARG A 453 -12.79 5.44 1.35
CA ARG A 453 -13.52 4.39 0.61
C ARG A 453 -12.67 3.78 -0.51
N LYS A 454 -11.99 4.63 -1.29
CA LYS A 454 -11.06 4.19 -2.35
C LYS A 454 -9.93 3.31 -1.80
N ILE A 455 -9.37 3.65 -0.64
CA ILE A 455 -8.36 2.84 0.06
C ILE A 455 -8.91 1.45 0.38
N GLY A 456 -10.13 1.38 0.89
CA GLY A 456 -10.81 0.11 1.19
C GLY A 456 -11.03 -0.77 -0.06
N GLU A 457 -11.51 -0.16 -1.15
CA GLU A 457 -11.71 -0.86 -2.43
C GLU A 457 -10.40 -1.38 -3.03
N LEU A 458 -9.35 -0.54 -3.01
CA LEU A 458 -8.04 -0.92 -3.52
C LEU A 458 -7.44 -2.09 -2.73
N LYS A 459 -7.61 -2.09 -1.40
CA LYS A 459 -7.18 -3.19 -0.53
C LYS A 459 -7.84 -4.52 -0.91
N THR A 460 -9.14 -4.50 -1.16
CA THR A 460 -9.90 -5.69 -1.59
C THR A 460 -9.43 -6.18 -2.97
N LYS A 461 -9.34 -5.27 -3.95
CA LYS A 461 -8.85 -5.60 -5.30
C LYS A 461 -7.43 -6.20 -5.28
N MET A 462 -6.55 -5.67 -4.44
CA MET A 462 -5.19 -6.21 -4.28
C MET A 462 -5.20 -7.61 -3.66
N ALA A 463 -6.06 -7.89 -2.69
CA ALA A 463 -6.20 -9.22 -2.08
C ALA A 463 -6.69 -10.25 -3.11
N ASP A 464 -7.71 -9.90 -3.90
CA ASP A 464 -8.25 -10.76 -4.96
C ASP A 464 -7.19 -11.06 -6.03
N LYS A 465 -6.44 -10.04 -6.47
CA LYS A 465 -5.34 -10.22 -7.43
C LYS A 465 -4.22 -11.10 -6.89
N LYS A 466 -3.84 -10.95 -5.62
CA LYS A 466 -2.85 -11.83 -4.97
C LYS A 466 -3.30 -13.29 -4.93
N THR A 467 -4.58 -13.53 -4.70
CA THR A 467 -5.16 -14.88 -4.71
C THR A 467 -5.13 -15.47 -6.11
N ALA A 468 -5.54 -14.70 -7.12
CA ALA A 468 -5.51 -15.13 -8.52
C ALA A 468 -4.07 -15.45 -9.01
N ILE A 469 -3.09 -14.64 -8.62
CA ILE A 469 -1.68 -14.89 -8.94
C ILE A 469 -1.21 -16.22 -8.32
N LYS A 470 -1.55 -16.52 -7.06
CA LYS A 470 -1.21 -17.79 -6.41
C LYS A 470 -1.84 -19.01 -7.11
N GLU A 471 -3.05 -18.85 -7.63
CA GLU A 471 -3.70 -19.93 -8.40
C GLU A 471 -3.02 -20.17 -9.75
N LEU A 472 -2.60 -19.10 -10.43
CA LEU A 472 -1.80 -19.20 -11.65
C LEU A 472 -0.44 -19.84 -11.39
N GLU A 473 0.22 -19.51 -10.29
CA GLU A 473 1.49 -20.14 -9.89
C GLU A 473 1.34 -21.64 -9.68
N LYS A 474 0.27 -22.08 -9.01
CA LYS A 474 -0.04 -23.49 -8.88
C LYS A 474 -0.23 -24.19 -10.23
N LYS A 475 -0.98 -23.55 -11.14
CA LYS A 475 -1.17 -24.09 -12.50
C LYS A 475 0.15 -24.15 -13.29
N ILE A 476 0.96 -23.11 -13.22
CA ILE A 476 2.27 -23.06 -13.90
C ILE A 476 3.21 -24.14 -13.35
N SER A 477 3.20 -24.40 -12.04
CA SER A 477 4.07 -25.42 -11.43
C SER A 477 3.72 -26.84 -11.86
N THR A 478 2.53 -27.13 -12.36
CA THR A 478 2.20 -28.48 -12.87
C THR A 478 2.99 -28.85 -14.12
N TYR A 479 3.40 -27.88 -14.93
CA TYR A 479 4.19 -28.10 -16.14
C TYR A 479 5.65 -28.53 -15.84
N ASP A 480 6.14 -28.35 -14.62
CA ASP A 480 7.48 -28.82 -14.23
C ASP A 480 7.61 -30.36 -14.32
N TYR A 481 6.48 -31.11 -14.24
CA TYR A 481 6.43 -32.54 -14.40
C TYR A 481 6.48 -33.01 -15.86
N ASP A 482 6.09 -32.14 -16.80
CA ASP A 482 6.05 -32.43 -18.24
C ASP A 482 7.37 -32.10 -18.95
N MET A 483 8.37 -31.63 -18.21
CA MET A 483 9.67 -31.26 -18.78
C MET A 483 10.62 -32.48 -18.85
N PRO A 484 11.36 -32.64 -19.97
CA PRO A 484 12.35 -33.70 -20.08
C PRO A 484 13.44 -33.54 -19.02
N GLN A 485 13.74 -34.63 -18.31
CA GLN A 485 14.76 -34.72 -17.27
C GLN A 485 16.18 -34.93 -17.87
N VAL A 486 16.54 -34.11 -18.87
CA VAL A 486 17.87 -34.18 -19.45
C VAL A 486 18.83 -33.30 -18.65
N PRO A 487 19.97 -33.82 -18.17
CA PRO A 487 20.96 -33.05 -17.45
C PRO A 487 21.48 -31.88 -18.31
N ASP A 488 21.30 -30.67 -17.84
CA ASP A 488 21.78 -29.45 -18.49
C ASP A 488 22.30 -28.49 -17.41
N PRO A 489 23.64 -28.46 -17.23
CA PRO A 489 24.25 -27.60 -16.18
C PRO A 489 23.94 -26.12 -16.32
N GLN A 490 23.70 -25.62 -17.55
CA GLN A 490 23.33 -24.20 -17.76
C GLN A 490 21.90 -23.92 -17.30
N TYR A 491 21.00 -24.85 -17.60
CA TYR A 491 19.62 -24.76 -17.16
C TYR A 491 19.49 -24.90 -15.63
N ASP A 492 20.22 -25.85 -15.04
CA ASP A 492 20.25 -26.02 -13.58
C ASP A 492 20.78 -24.78 -12.86
N MET A 493 21.75 -24.09 -13.46
CA MET A 493 22.23 -22.79 -12.95
C MET A 493 21.16 -21.73 -13.10
N LEU A 494 20.49 -21.66 -14.24
CA LEU A 494 19.42 -20.69 -14.51
C LEU A 494 18.26 -20.85 -13.52
N CYS A 495 17.87 -22.09 -13.18
CA CYS A 495 16.84 -22.37 -12.18
C CYS A 495 17.17 -21.81 -10.78
N LYS A 496 18.46 -21.68 -10.46
CA LYS A 496 18.92 -21.16 -9.17
C LYS A 496 19.04 -19.64 -9.12
N LEU A 497 19.13 -18.96 -10.28
CA LEU A 497 19.37 -17.52 -10.35
C LEU A 497 18.31 -16.66 -9.63
N PRO A 498 17.00 -16.85 -9.79
CA PRO A 498 16.01 -16.05 -9.08
C PRO A 498 16.18 -16.13 -7.56
N ASN A 499 16.31 -17.35 -7.05
CA ASN A 499 16.50 -17.57 -5.61
C ASN A 499 17.88 -17.07 -5.12
N PHE A 500 18.89 -17.11 -5.97
CA PHE A 500 20.21 -16.54 -5.69
C PHE A 500 20.10 -15.01 -5.49
N PHE A 501 19.46 -14.28 -6.41
CA PHE A 501 19.30 -12.82 -6.29
C PHE A 501 18.45 -12.44 -5.06
N LYS A 502 17.38 -13.17 -4.79
CA LYS A 502 16.56 -13.01 -3.58
C LYS A 502 17.39 -13.21 -2.30
N THR A 503 18.18 -14.27 -2.25
CA THR A 503 19.04 -14.60 -1.11
C THR A 503 20.17 -13.58 -0.97
N LEU A 504 20.73 -13.10 -2.08
CA LEU A 504 21.79 -12.10 -2.11
C LEU A 504 21.26 -10.77 -1.55
N SER A 505 20.11 -10.32 -2.00
CA SER A 505 19.45 -9.09 -1.48
C SER A 505 19.25 -9.19 0.04
N ARG A 506 18.72 -10.32 0.53
CA ARG A 506 18.52 -10.55 1.98
C ARG A 506 19.85 -10.54 2.76
N LYS A 507 20.88 -11.21 2.27
CA LYS A 507 22.21 -11.24 2.92
C LYS A 507 22.86 -9.86 2.95
N LEU A 508 22.76 -9.10 1.87
CA LEU A 508 23.27 -7.73 1.81
C LEU A 508 22.54 -6.82 2.79
N LEU A 509 21.21 -6.95 2.90
CA LEU A 509 20.43 -6.23 3.89
C LEU A 509 20.91 -6.56 5.32
N GLN A 510 21.10 -7.85 5.62
CA GLN A 510 21.62 -8.28 6.93
C GLN A 510 23.02 -7.74 7.22
N ALA A 511 23.91 -7.72 6.22
CA ALA A 511 25.25 -7.17 6.38
C ALA A 511 25.25 -5.64 6.62
N LYS A 512 24.40 -4.90 5.91
CA LYS A 512 24.24 -3.45 6.10
C LYS A 512 23.50 -3.11 7.40
N LYS A 513 22.61 -3.98 7.87
CA LYS A 513 21.81 -3.81 9.09
C LYS A 513 22.68 -3.46 10.31
N ALA A 514 23.72 -4.24 10.55
CA ALA A 514 24.62 -4.02 11.68
C ALA A 514 25.31 -2.64 11.62
N ASN A 515 25.66 -2.17 10.42
CA ASN A 515 26.21 -0.84 10.23
C ASN A 515 25.18 0.25 10.50
N ILE A 516 23.95 0.09 10.02
CA ILE A 516 22.84 1.04 10.27
C ILE A 516 22.60 1.14 11.78
N GLU A 517 22.46 0.00 12.47
CA GLU A 517 22.23 -0.06 13.92
C GLU A 517 23.35 0.66 14.70
N ARG A 518 24.60 0.42 14.32
CA ARG A 518 25.77 1.06 14.94
C ARG A 518 25.77 2.57 14.71
N MET A 519 25.60 3.01 13.47
CA MET A 519 25.62 4.43 13.11
C MET A 519 24.42 5.18 13.69
N MET A 520 23.22 4.56 13.67
CA MET A 520 22.03 5.12 14.33
C MET A 520 22.29 5.33 15.82
N LYS A 521 22.86 4.33 16.52
CA LYS A 521 23.23 4.46 17.94
C LYS A 521 24.19 5.62 18.16
N GLU A 522 25.26 5.73 17.36
CA GLU A 522 26.27 6.78 17.46
C GLU A 522 25.67 8.16 17.24
N GLN A 523 24.93 8.33 16.15
CA GLN A 523 24.32 9.61 15.76
C GLN A 523 23.19 10.03 16.72
N LEU A 524 22.38 9.11 17.20
CA LEU A 524 21.34 9.41 18.19
C LEU A 524 21.93 9.84 19.54
N ASN A 525 23.02 9.21 19.98
CA ASN A 525 23.70 9.64 21.21
C ASN A 525 24.30 11.04 21.09
N ILE A 526 24.56 11.54 19.88
CA ILE A 526 25.07 12.89 19.62
C ILE A 526 23.92 13.90 19.49
N ASN A 527 22.89 13.55 18.76
CA ASN A 527 21.87 14.51 18.29
C ASN A 527 20.58 14.49 19.12
N LEU A 528 20.24 13.36 19.79
CA LEU A 528 19.04 13.24 20.60
C LEU A 528 19.32 13.67 22.06
N VAL A 529 19.18 14.95 22.35
CA VAL A 529 19.59 15.59 23.62
C VAL A 529 19.01 14.89 24.85
N ILE A 530 17.73 14.52 24.84
CA ILE A 530 17.04 13.85 25.96
C ILE A 530 17.70 12.52 26.36
N TYR A 531 18.31 11.82 25.40
CA TYR A 531 18.96 10.52 25.59
C TYR A 531 20.45 10.56 25.21
N ALA A 532 21.06 11.75 25.15
CA ALA A 532 22.46 11.89 24.76
C ALA A 532 23.40 11.05 25.65
N GLY A 533 24.09 10.13 25.01
CA GLY A 533 25.00 9.21 25.72
C GLY A 533 24.30 8.06 26.46
N TYR A 534 22.96 7.95 26.48
CA TYR A 534 22.24 6.92 27.20
C TYR A 534 21.63 5.83 26.30
N ILE A 535 21.68 5.96 24.99
CA ILE A 535 21.23 4.93 24.06
C ILE A 535 22.27 3.80 24.04
N GLY A 536 21.88 2.63 24.54
CA GLY A 536 22.73 1.45 24.64
C GLY A 536 22.82 0.68 23.32
N ARG A 537 21.69 0.49 22.65
CA ARG A 537 21.62 -0.17 21.34
C ARG A 537 20.39 0.29 20.54
N VAL A 538 20.51 0.14 19.25
CA VAL A 538 19.41 0.26 18.27
C VAL A 538 19.28 -1.07 17.58
N GLU A 539 18.07 -1.55 17.37
CA GLU A 539 17.76 -2.81 16.68
C GLU A 539 16.81 -2.57 15.51
N LEU A 540 17.15 -3.15 14.39
CA LEU A 540 16.28 -3.31 13.23
C LEU A 540 15.93 -4.79 13.15
N SER A 541 14.77 -5.22 13.62
CA SER A 541 14.35 -6.61 13.51
C SER A 541 13.48 -6.80 12.26
N ALA A 542 13.83 -7.79 11.42
CA ALA A 542 13.00 -8.24 10.32
C ALA A 542 12.18 -9.44 10.80
N ASN A 543 10.85 -9.35 10.74
CA ASN A 543 9.97 -10.48 10.97
C ASN A 543 9.84 -11.32 9.68
N ASP A 544 9.35 -12.56 9.78
CA ASP A 544 9.15 -13.47 8.63
C ASP A 544 8.18 -12.91 7.56
N SER A 545 7.44 -11.85 7.88
CA SER A 545 6.56 -11.10 6.99
C SER A 545 7.24 -9.96 6.22
N ASP A 546 8.58 -9.90 6.19
CA ASP A 546 9.37 -8.78 5.63
C ASP A 546 9.10 -7.41 6.31
N GLU A 547 8.49 -7.37 7.48
CA GLU A 547 8.34 -6.14 8.27
C GLU A 547 9.59 -5.91 9.13
N ILE A 548 10.26 -4.77 8.92
CA ILE A 548 11.32 -4.31 9.80
C ILE A 548 10.70 -3.46 10.92
N SER A 549 11.01 -3.76 12.16
CA SER A 549 10.72 -2.91 13.30
C SER A 549 11.99 -2.22 13.76
N PHE A 550 11.89 -0.91 14.02
CA PHE A 550 12.95 -0.09 14.60
C PHE A 550 12.72 0.05 16.10
N LYS A 551 13.71 -0.36 16.89
CA LYS A 551 13.66 -0.28 18.36
C LYS A 551 14.90 0.38 18.90
N MET A 552 14.72 1.21 19.91
CA MET A 552 15.80 1.83 20.66
C MET A 552 15.80 1.32 22.11
N PHE A 553 16.98 1.11 22.67
CA PHE A 553 17.13 0.65 24.04
C PHE A 553 18.09 1.57 24.82
N HIS A 554 17.70 1.89 26.04
CA HIS A 554 18.54 2.58 26.99
C HIS A 554 19.72 1.68 27.42
N LYS A 555 20.80 2.24 27.94
CA LYS A 555 21.96 1.49 28.47
C LYS A 555 21.60 0.49 29.58
N ASN A 556 20.53 0.74 30.31
CA ASN A 556 20.00 -0.19 31.32
C ASN A 556 19.18 -1.36 30.73
N GLY A 557 19.02 -1.42 29.42
CA GLY A 557 18.30 -2.47 28.72
C GLY A 557 16.80 -2.21 28.49
N ASN A 558 16.22 -1.15 29.04
CA ASN A 558 14.81 -0.81 28.83
C ASN A 558 14.59 -0.27 27.42
N GLU A 559 13.47 -0.64 26.80
CA GLU A 559 13.04 -0.12 25.49
C GLU A 559 12.60 1.34 25.61
N ILE A 560 13.06 2.18 24.69
CA ILE A 560 12.63 3.56 24.52
C ILE A 560 11.61 3.58 23.39
N TYR A 561 10.33 3.73 23.74
CA TYR A 561 9.26 3.73 22.77
C TYR A 561 9.19 5.05 22.01
N LEU A 562 9.13 4.98 20.68
CA LEU A 562 8.97 6.16 19.82
C LEU A 562 7.68 6.94 20.14
N SER A 563 6.61 6.25 20.55
CA SER A 563 5.36 6.87 20.95
C SER A 563 5.48 7.80 22.15
N GLN A 564 6.44 7.54 23.06
CA GLN A 564 6.70 8.32 24.27
C GLN A 564 7.57 9.55 24.03
N LEU A 565 8.22 9.65 22.87
CA LEU A 565 9.04 10.80 22.51
C LEU A 565 8.16 12.02 22.20
N ASN A 566 8.60 13.22 22.57
CA ASN A 566 7.99 14.47 22.13
C ASN A 566 8.22 14.69 20.60
N ALA A 567 7.53 15.64 20.02
CA ALA A 567 7.58 15.90 18.57
C ALA A 567 9.02 16.22 18.08
N GLY A 568 9.77 17.02 18.84
CA GLY A 568 11.16 17.38 18.51
C GLY A 568 12.11 16.18 18.53
N ALA A 569 12.02 15.34 19.58
CA ALA A 569 12.81 14.11 19.66
C ALA A 569 12.51 13.14 18.51
N LYS A 570 11.23 13.02 18.16
CA LYS A 570 10.79 12.23 17.00
C LYS A 570 11.39 12.76 15.70
N GLN A 571 11.32 14.07 15.48
CA GLN A 571 11.95 14.75 14.34
C GLN A 571 13.45 14.44 14.28
N THR A 572 14.15 14.54 15.41
CA THR A 572 15.60 14.23 15.50
C THR A 572 15.88 12.77 15.14
N VAL A 573 15.07 11.81 15.62
CA VAL A 573 15.25 10.38 15.27
C VAL A 573 15.11 10.18 13.76
N MET A 574 14.11 10.82 13.12
CA MET A 574 13.93 10.74 11.67
C MET A 574 15.08 11.37 10.89
N GLN A 575 15.53 12.55 11.31
CA GLN A 575 16.67 13.21 10.68
C GLN A 575 17.93 12.36 10.77
N VAL A 576 18.22 11.79 11.94
CA VAL A 576 19.36 10.88 12.14
C VAL A 576 19.23 9.63 11.26
N LEU A 577 18.05 9.03 11.18
CA LEU A 577 17.82 7.89 10.30
C LEU A 577 18.13 8.25 8.85
N LEU A 578 17.63 9.37 8.36
CA LEU A 578 17.89 9.84 7.00
C LEU A 578 19.38 10.03 6.77
N LYS A 579 20.09 10.69 7.68
CA LYS A 579 21.54 10.86 7.58
C LYS A 579 22.28 9.53 7.46
N VAL A 580 21.96 8.57 8.33
CA VAL A 580 22.60 7.24 8.30
C VAL A 580 22.30 6.49 6.99
N LEU A 581 21.07 6.60 6.49
CA LEU A 581 20.70 5.99 5.20
C LEU A 581 21.45 6.65 4.03
N TYR A 582 21.72 7.96 4.09
CA TYR A 582 22.50 8.66 3.06
C TYR A 582 23.97 8.23 3.08
N GLU A 583 24.58 8.17 4.26
CA GLU A 583 25.98 7.76 4.39
C GLU A 583 26.23 6.32 3.94
N LEU A 584 25.25 5.42 4.12
CA LEU A 584 25.35 4.01 3.74
C LEU A 584 24.75 3.68 2.37
N GLY A 585 24.01 4.62 1.77
CA GLY A 585 23.34 4.45 0.49
C GLY A 585 24.26 4.56 -0.71
N ASP A 586 23.75 4.12 -1.87
CA ASP A 586 24.45 4.22 -3.16
C ASP A 586 24.21 5.60 -3.84
N TYR A 587 23.39 6.47 -3.22
CA TYR A 587 23.01 7.78 -3.75
C TYR A 587 23.58 8.89 -2.87
N ASP A 588 24.03 9.96 -3.50
CA ASP A 588 24.50 11.18 -2.82
C ASP A 588 23.75 12.40 -3.41
N PRO A 589 22.47 12.60 -3.03
CA PRO A 589 21.66 13.73 -3.49
C PRO A 589 21.79 14.95 -2.58
N PRO A 590 21.37 16.14 -3.04
CA PRO A 590 21.19 17.30 -2.17
C PRO A 590 20.03 17.06 -1.22
N VAL A 591 20.12 17.60 -0.01
CA VAL A 591 19.04 17.55 0.99
C VAL A 591 18.38 18.93 1.10
N MET A 592 17.06 18.98 1.01
CA MET A 592 16.27 20.19 1.23
C MET A 592 15.28 19.97 2.36
N ILE A 593 15.30 20.85 3.36
CA ILE A 593 14.45 20.75 4.53
C ILE A 593 13.55 21.99 4.63
N ASP A 594 12.24 21.79 4.62
CA ASP A 594 11.25 22.83 4.90
C ASP A 594 10.84 22.76 6.39
N THR A 595 10.65 23.91 7.03
CA THR A 595 10.28 24.02 8.46
C THR A 595 11.29 23.34 9.39
N VAL A 596 12.49 23.84 9.37
CA VAL A 596 13.71 23.18 9.86
C VAL A 596 13.70 22.87 11.36
N MET A 597 13.08 23.73 12.20
CA MET A 597 13.19 23.68 13.66
C MET A 597 11.91 24.06 14.42
N GLY A 598 10.74 23.94 13.78
CA GLY A 598 9.48 24.44 14.33
C GLY A 598 9.06 23.85 15.69
N VAL A 599 9.52 22.65 16.02
CA VAL A 599 9.13 21.93 17.26
C VAL A 599 10.29 21.61 18.20
N LEU A 600 11.51 22.12 17.90
CA LEU A 600 12.70 21.85 18.69
C LEU A 600 12.87 22.85 19.84
N ASP A 601 13.26 22.37 21.01
CA ASP A 601 13.72 23.19 22.13
C ASP A 601 15.10 23.81 21.87
N LYS A 602 15.50 24.75 22.72
CA LYS A 602 16.75 25.51 22.55
C LYS A 602 17.98 24.63 22.49
N GLU A 603 18.07 23.60 23.33
CA GLU A 603 19.23 22.71 23.41
C GLU A 603 19.34 21.81 22.18
N SER A 604 18.21 21.24 21.75
CA SER A 604 18.12 20.44 20.52
C SER A 604 18.44 21.27 19.28
N ARG A 605 17.98 22.52 19.22
CA ARG A 605 18.33 23.49 18.15
C ARG A 605 19.84 23.72 18.06
N GLU A 606 20.46 23.92 19.18
CA GLU A 606 21.91 24.18 19.24
C GLU A 606 22.73 23.00 18.70
N VAL A 607 22.37 21.79 19.04
CA VAL A 607 22.99 20.57 18.50
C VAL A 607 22.79 20.45 17.00
N ILE A 608 21.54 20.67 16.53
CA ILE A 608 21.20 20.57 15.11
C ILE A 608 21.94 21.60 14.26
N ILE A 609 22.01 22.86 14.72
CA ILE A 609 22.71 23.93 14.01
C ILE A 609 24.22 23.69 13.93
N ASN A 610 24.83 23.34 15.05
CA ASN A 610 26.28 23.27 15.14
C ASN A 610 26.89 21.97 14.62
N ARG A 611 26.12 20.88 14.59
CA ARG A 611 26.66 19.55 14.31
C ARG A 611 25.91 18.81 13.19
N TYR A 612 24.58 18.90 13.19
CA TYR A 612 23.79 18.10 12.26
C TYR A 612 23.76 18.70 10.84
N PHE A 613 23.37 19.96 10.69
CA PHE A 613 23.26 20.58 9.36
C PHE A 613 24.60 20.70 8.62
N PRO A 614 25.72 21.07 9.26
CA PRO A 614 27.00 21.14 8.56
C PRO A 614 27.50 19.79 8.01
N ASP A 615 27.09 18.70 8.65
CA ASP A 615 27.55 17.33 8.34
C ASP A 615 26.42 16.45 7.77
N LEU A 616 25.33 17.06 7.27
CA LEU A 616 24.17 16.32 6.79
C LEU A 616 24.39 15.76 5.38
N ALA A 617 24.81 16.59 4.46
CA ALA A 617 25.00 16.23 3.05
C ALA A 617 26.01 17.17 2.40
N HIS A 618 26.53 16.78 1.24
CA HIS A 618 27.42 17.65 0.45
C HIS A 618 26.75 18.95 -0.02
N GLN A 619 25.41 19.02 -0.04
CA GLN A 619 24.59 20.18 -0.33
C GLN A 619 23.30 20.13 0.47
N THR A 620 23.10 21.10 1.35
CA THR A 620 21.93 21.21 2.23
C THR A 620 21.21 22.53 1.97
N ILE A 621 19.93 22.49 1.62
CA ILE A 621 19.09 23.66 1.42
C ILE A 621 18.10 23.75 2.58
N LEU A 622 18.19 24.78 3.39
CA LEU A 622 17.34 25.02 4.55
C LEU A 622 16.33 26.13 4.27
N LEU A 623 15.04 25.80 4.36
CA LEU A 623 13.96 26.77 4.29
C LEU A 623 13.50 27.10 5.70
N SER A 624 13.63 28.32 6.12
CA SER A 624 13.36 28.71 7.51
C SER A 624 12.59 30.02 7.61
N THR A 625 11.95 30.24 8.75
CA THR A 625 11.50 31.54 9.20
C THR A 625 12.60 32.19 10.07
N ASP A 626 12.45 33.50 10.35
CA ASP A 626 13.30 34.25 11.28
C ASP A 626 13.22 33.74 12.72
N THR A 627 12.13 33.04 13.06
CA THR A 627 11.93 32.41 14.38
C THR A 627 12.56 31.02 14.46
N GLU A 628 12.71 30.32 13.35
CA GLU A 628 13.34 29.00 13.30
C GLU A 628 14.87 29.08 13.31
N ILE A 629 15.46 29.94 12.50
CA ILE A 629 16.89 30.30 12.56
C ILE A 629 16.95 31.78 12.85
N THR A 630 17.16 32.11 14.12
CA THR A 630 17.16 33.48 14.58
C THR A 630 18.34 34.27 14.05
N THR A 631 18.11 35.51 13.61
CA THR A 631 19.14 36.40 13.08
C THR A 631 20.16 36.79 14.13
N GLU A 632 19.75 36.87 15.40
CA GLU A 632 20.61 37.34 16.51
C GLU A 632 21.60 36.28 17.01
N THR A 633 21.18 35.01 17.03
CA THR A 633 21.96 33.92 17.66
C THR A 633 22.29 32.78 16.72
N ASP A 634 21.28 32.22 16.04
CA ASP A 634 21.44 30.96 15.31
C ASP A 634 22.15 31.17 13.98
N PHE A 635 21.86 32.27 13.29
CA PHE A 635 22.54 32.62 12.05
C PHE A 635 24.05 32.78 12.24
N LYS A 636 24.48 33.41 13.33
CA LYS A 636 25.89 33.58 13.65
C LYS A 636 26.67 32.28 13.85
N LYS A 637 25.94 31.22 14.29
CA LYS A 637 26.53 29.89 14.50
C LYS A 637 26.67 29.13 13.19
N ILE A 638 25.66 29.24 12.30
CA ILE A 638 25.60 28.47 11.05
C ILE A 638 26.33 29.15 9.87
N VAL A 639 26.53 30.47 9.90
CA VAL A 639 27.01 31.27 8.76
C VAL A 639 28.38 30.81 8.22
N ALA A 640 29.22 30.24 9.07
CA ALA A 640 30.52 29.69 8.67
C ALA A 640 30.39 28.56 7.63
N TYR A 641 29.27 27.85 7.65
CA TYR A 641 28.97 26.72 6.74
C TYR A 641 28.03 27.10 5.60
N VAL A 642 27.57 28.36 5.55
CA VAL A 642 26.61 28.85 4.54
C VAL A 642 27.36 29.40 3.34
N ALA A 643 27.04 28.85 2.16
CA ALA A 643 27.58 29.34 0.89
C ALA A 643 26.75 30.51 0.35
N ARG A 644 25.43 30.46 0.52
CA ARG A 644 24.49 31.46 -0.02
C ARG A 644 23.31 31.65 0.91
N THR A 645 22.84 32.88 0.93
CA THR A 645 21.63 33.29 1.66
C THR A 645 20.62 33.94 0.71
N TYR A 646 19.36 33.66 0.95
CA TYR A 646 18.24 34.29 0.23
C TYR A 646 17.12 34.60 1.21
N THR A 647 16.40 35.72 0.98
CA THR A 647 15.14 36.01 1.66
C THR A 647 14.02 36.14 0.66
N LEU A 648 12.94 35.44 0.89
CA LEU A 648 11.72 35.49 0.09
C LEU A 648 10.76 36.54 0.63
N HIS A 649 10.36 37.49 -0.21
CA HIS A 649 9.45 38.59 0.13
C HIS A 649 8.17 38.46 -0.65
N ARG A 650 7.03 38.47 0.02
CA ARG A 650 5.71 38.43 -0.61
C ARG A 650 5.25 39.85 -0.93
N ASP A 651 5.12 40.17 -2.22
CA ASP A 651 4.42 41.34 -2.70
C ASP A 651 2.93 41.01 -2.84
N GLN A 652 2.12 41.62 -2.00
CA GLN A 652 0.67 41.36 -2.00
C GLN A 652 -0.06 42.11 -3.12
N GLU A 653 0.44 43.25 -3.56
CA GLU A 653 -0.18 44.03 -4.65
C GLU A 653 0.03 43.31 -5.99
N GLN A 654 1.24 42.87 -6.27
CA GLN A 654 1.57 42.11 -7.49
C GLN A 654 1.26 40.61 -7.37
N GLN A 655 0.85 40.14 -6.21
CA GLN A 655 0.59 38.75 -5.91
C GLN A 655 1.76 37.81 -6.30
N CYS A 656 2.97 38.30 -6.13
CA CYS A 656 4.19 37.54 -6.47
C CYS A 656 5.17 37.52 -5.31
N THR A 657 6.14 36.57 -5.40
CA THR A 657 7.26 36.48 -4.47
C THR A 657 8.53 36.95 -5.17
N THR A 658 9.25 37.86 -4.55
CA THR A 658 10.58 38.33 -4.95
C THR A 658 11.65 37.77 -4.03
N VAL A 659 12.93 37.86 -4.42
CA VAL A 659 14.06 37.34 -3.65
C VAL A 659 15.13 38.45 -3.48
N SER A 660 15.74 38.50 -2.29
CA SER A 660 16.97 39.23 -2.03
C SER A 660 18.10 38.29 -1.65
N GLU A 661 19.34 38.65 -1.93
CA GLU A 661 20.54 37.86 -1.60
C GLU A 661 21.05 38.20 -0.20
N ASP A 662 20.25 37.97 0.80
CA ASP A 662 20.53 38.18 2.22
C ASP A 662 19.76 37.14 3.07
N TYR A 663 19.96 37.13 4.39
CA TYR A 663 19.11 36.42 5.32
C TYR A 663 18.48 37.41 6.28
N PHE A 664 17.25 37.84 5.97
CA PHE A 664 16.50 38.89 6.69
C PHE A 664 17.34 40.16 6.93
N GLY A 665 18.04 40.58 5.86
CA GLY A 665 18.88 41.79 5.88
C GLY A 665 20.32 41.56 6.30
N LEU A 666 20.71 40.34 6.71
CA LEU A 666 22.09 40.01 7.09
C LEU A 666 22.81 39.38 5.90
N GLN A 667 24.06 39.83 5.71
CA GLN A 667 24.97 39.30 4.69
C GLN A 667 25.92 38.26 5.29
N ILE A 668 26.33 37.27 4.48
CA ILE A 668 27.32 36.26 4.91
C ILE A 668 28.65 36.92 5.32
N TYR A 669 28.96 38.07 4.70
CA TYR A 669 30.25 38.81 4.93
C TYR A 669 30.21 39.72 6.15
N ASP A 670 29.06 39.83 6.83
CA ASP A 670 28.95 40.63 8.06
C ASP A 670 29.53 39.92 9.30
N PHE A 671 29.92 38.66 9.14
CA PHE A 671 30.42 37.74 10.16
C PHE A 671 31.69 37.02 9.63
#